data_a1e78c453ab2d1d3b21f57f7840a5305
#
_entry.id   a1e78c453ab2d1d3b21f57f7840a5305
#
_cell.length_a   1.000
_cell.length_b   1.000
_cell.length_c   1.000
_cell.angle_alpha   90.00
_cell.angle_beta   90.00
_cell.angle_gamma   90.00
#
_symmetry.space_group_name_H-M   'P 1'
#
loop_
_entity.id
_entity.type
_entity.pdbx_description
1 polymer ?
#
loop_
_entity_poly.entity_id
_entity_poly.type
_entity_poly.pdbx_seq_one_letter_code
_entity_poly.pdbx_strand_id
1 'polypeptide(L)'
;VAPAVAARATLAGLLEPLDAGCDVETLPGWLLPHQADAVRRAGAILRRFGGTLIADGVGLGKTFVALALVALERARGGDAAAVVPAALRREWASAGLQTGVSIPVVSHTQLARRPPALGSGVTLLIVDEAHAFRNPATRRYATLAELAVGRRVVLLTATPLNNSPSDLGALVHLFAGRDRFREFGVADLPAALRDEDGRGASLALAAISVCRSRRLVQARFPALRTSFPERRLAPAMEYDLNRVYAGRLEPLQLALARYAEASSAMERGAALLHLALLRRLESSRAALRRSLLRQRDFLAALRSAAAAGRRLSRREFHALFPRHDGDDSQLVFLPLLLAPRAPPSPADLAERERALDDALELVAAADARPDAKSDALEMLLSGQLAAERTIVFTEYRDTALQITRRLRRRFRVLTVTGGAAWAGPDRVSRRCALDAFSPRARGARADPLLEAQVLVATDVASEGMNLQDASVVVNYDLPWNPVRVMQRAGRVDRLGAAGRTVTLAHLVPAGGLRQLTGVLRTLRAKLAAAPRAIGAEPDPLAALWWLDLARPLAVSIDLESWRRVEPFEAAERWRMIAGPACERRPPRPLIAAGMLDADRDAGAGLLMALEWPDGARVPLPYVLNGDGTHRADGHALGQLAVRALGAGALPASPSDFACALASVLPNARAQLLSVSAARRGTAAADTGRRRAAAALLRAAHRAGEERDGPTIALLEEALAALRDGLTAGLDRRLERILRSGARDAALASAILAEIAPTLPPAGPPLEGTPRLVLVAAIALATRCPSA
;
A
#
# COMPACT_ATOMS: atom_id res chain seq x y z
N VAL A 1 24.94 28.15 -17.26
CA VAL A 1 25.46 27.74 -15.95
C VAL A 1 25.94 26.30 -15.99
N ALA A 2 26.68 25.86 -15.00
CA ALA A 2 27.05 24.44 -14.91
C ALA A 2 25.81 23.54 -14.74
N PRO A 3 25.81 22.34 -15.35
CA PRO A 3 24.67 21.43 -15.28
C PRO A 3 24.20 21.14 -13.86
N ALA A 4 25.12 20.96 -12.91
CA ALA A 4 24.82 20.72 -11.52
C ALA A 4 24.07 21.89 -10.84
N VAL A 5 24.29 23.13 -11.25
CA VAL A 5 23.58 24.30 -10.71
C VAL A 5 22.15 24.33 -11.21
N ALA A 6 21.93 24.16 -12.52
CA ALA A 6 20.60 24.08 -13.11
C ALA A 6 19.82 22.87 -12.56
N ALA A 7 20.49 21.73 -12.36
CA ALA A 7 19.94 20.53 -11.76
C ALA A 7 19.38 20.78 -10.35
N ARG A 8 20.19 21.39 -9.47
CA ARG A 8 19.77 21.72 -8.11
C ARG A 8 18.60 22.71 -8.10
N ALA A 9 18.62 23.73 -8.94
CA ALA A 9 17.53 24.69 -9.07
C ALA A 9 16.25 24.03 -9.59
N THR A 10 16.35 23.11 -10.56
CA THR A 10 15.23 22.31 -11.05
C THR A 10 14.61 21.49 -9.92
N LEU A 11 15.43 20.77 -9.14
CA LEU A 11 14.96 19.98 -8.01
C LEU A 11 14.34 20.87 -6.92
N ALA A 12 14.97 22.02 -6.60
CA ALA A 12 14.43 22.97 -5.64
C ALA A 12 13.07 23.53 -6.07
N GLY A 13 12.92 23.90 -7.35
CA GLY A 13 11.65 24.38 -7.88
C GLY A 13 10.53 23.33 -7.90
N LEU A 14 10.87 22.06 -8.16
CA LEU A 14 9.92 20.95 -8.02
C LEU A 14 9.49 20.70 -6.56
N LEU A 15 10.39 20.97 -5.60
CA LEU A 15 10.13 20.77 -4.16
C LEU A 15 9.41 21.96 -3.51
N GLU A 16 9.49 23.15 -4.09
CA GLU A 16 8.93 24.38 -3.49
C GLU A 16 7.46 24.21 -3.03
N PRO A 17 6.54 23.68 -3.86
CA PRO A 17 5.16 23.50 -3.43
C PRO A 17 4.98 22.34 -2.44
N LEU A 18 5.95 21.41 -2.35
CA LEU A 18 5.91 20.27 -1.43
C LEU A 18 6.35 20.67 -0.01
N ASP A 19 7.21 21.69 0.10
CA ASP A 19 7.82 22.12 1.35
C ASP A 19 7.10 23.34 1.97
N ALA A 20 6.11 23.89 1.29
CA ALA A 20 5.36 25.05 1.77
C ALA A 20 4.66 24.75 3.11
N GLY A 21 4.83 25.64 4.09
CA GLY A 21 4.17 25.54 5.39
C GLY A 21 4.81 24.57 6.39
N CYS A 22 6.04 24.10 6.16
CA CYS A 22 6.77 23.23 7.09
C CYS A 22 7.37 24.00 8.31
N ASP A 23 7.00 25.25 8.49
CA ASP A 23 7.54 26.12 9.55
C ASP A 23 7.10 25.70 10.96
N VAL A 24 7.94 26.06 11.90
CA VAL A 24 8.17 25.48 13.21
C VAL A 24 6.99 25.55 14.16
N GLU A 25 6.46 24.38 14.52
CA GLU A 25 5.70 24.20 15.75
C GLU A 25 6.63 23.63 16.83
N THR A 26 6.35 23.97 18.10
CA THR A 26 7.02 23.33 19.24
C THR A 26 6.65 21.86 19.28
N LEU A 27 7.61 20.99 19.00
CA LEU A 27 7.40 19.55 18.94
C LEU A 27 7.67 18.88 20.28
N PRO A 28 6.99 17.76 20.59
CA PRO A 28 7.31 16.96 21.78
C PRO A 28 8.77 16.50 21.81
N GLY A 29 9.42 16.67 22.97
CA GLY A 29 10.86 16.38 23.13
C GLY A 29 11.26 14.90 23.05
N TRP A 30 10.30 13.99 23.08
CA TRP A 30 10.53 12.53 22.94
C TRP A 30 10.70 12.06 21.49
N LEU A 31 10.53 12.94 20.50
CA LEU A 31 10.69 12.59 19.09
C LEU A 31 12.16 12.47 18.70
N LEU A 32 12.46 11.43 17.96
CA LEU A 32 13.75 11.33 17.29
C LEU A 32 13.83 12.32 16.10
N PRO A 33 15.02 12.76 15.67
CA PRO A 33 15.17 13.79 14.64
C PRO A 33 14.39 13.52 13.34
N HIS A 34 14.39 12.28 12.85
CA HIS A 34 13.64 11.90 11.65
C HIS A 34 12.12 11.88 11.88
N GLN A 35 11.67 11.59 13.11
CA GLN A 35 10.24 11.65 13.48
C GLN A 35 9.77 13.10 13.57
N ALA A 36 10.59 13.96 14.15
CA ALA A 36 10.32 15.41 14.20
C ALA A 36 10.17 16.01 12.78
N ASP A 37 11.05 15.63 11.85
CA ASP A 37 10.94 16.01 10.43
C ASP A 37 9.65 15.48 9.80
N ALA A 38 9.27 14.23 10.08
CA ALA A 38 8.00 13.65 9.60
C ALA A 38 6.78 14.42 10.13
N VAL A 39 6.78 14.79 11.41
CA VAL A 39 5.67 15.51 12.06
C VAL A 39 5.51 16.91 11.45
N ARG A 40 6.61 17.68 11.24
CA ARG A 40 6.53 18.99 10.58
C ARG A 40 5.88 18.89 9.21
N ARG A 41 6.34 17.94 8.39
CA ARG A 41 5.82 17.73 7.03
C ARG A 41 4.39 17.23 7.03
N ALA A 42 4.08 16.22 7.83
CA ALA A 42 2.72 15.70 7.95
C ALA A 42 1.74 16.78 8.47
N GLY A 43 2.18 17.61 9.41
CA GLY A 43 1.40 18.76 9.91
C GLY A 43 1.10 19.79 8.82
N ALA A 44 2.09 20.14 7.98
CA ALA A 44 1.90 21.03 6.84
C ALA A 44 0.91 20.44 5.81
N ILE A 45 1.07 19.15 5.49
CA ILE A 45 0.18 18.42 4.57
C ILE A 45 -1.27 18.40 5.12
N LEU A 46 -1.44 18.09 6.40
CA LEU A 46 -2.76 18.08 7.06
C LEU A 46 -3.48 19.43 6.98
N ARG A 47 -2.72 20.53 7.15
CA ARG A 47 -3.29 21.89 7.02
C ARG A 47 -3.74 22.20 5.60
N ARG A 48 -2.99 21.73 4.59
CA ARG A 48 -3.24 22.06 3.19
C ARG A 48 -4.30 21.18 2.54
N PHE A 49 -4.29 19.87 2.83
CA PHE A 49 -5.11 18.87 2.13
C PHE A 49 -6.19 18.22 3.00
N GLY A 50 -6.24 18.51 4.29
CA GLY A 50 -7.16 17.86 5.21
C GLY A 50 -6.78 16.41 5.57
N GLY A 51 -5.74 15.86 4.97
CA GLY A 51 -5.25 14.53 5.28
C GLY A 51 -3.83 14.29 4.80
N THR A 52 -3.19 13.25 5.33
CA THR A 52 -1.83 12.84 4.97
C THR A 52 -1.64 11.34 4.99
N LEU A 53 -0.73 10.85 4.17
CA LEU A 53 -0.29 9.46 4.16
C LEU A 53 1.11 9.35 4.73
N ILE A 54 1.28 8.70 5.89
CA ILE A 54 2.58 8.39 6.48
C ILE A 54 2.94 6.95 6.09
N ALA A 55 3.82 6.84 5.10
CA ALA A 55 4.23 5.59 4.48
C ALA A 55 5.70 5.26 4.75
N ASP A 56 6.24 5.71 5.86
CA ASP A 56 7.60 5.40 6.30
C ASP A 56 7.83 3.89 6.44
N GLY A 57 9.07 3.46 6.25
CA GLY A 57 9.48 2.07 6.40
C GLY A 57 9.08 1.44 7.73
N VAL A 58 9.04 0.11 7.75
CA VAL A 58 8.78 -0.63 9.00
C VAL A 58 9.88 -0.33 10.02
N GLY A 59 9.50 -0.10 11.28
CA GLY A 59 10.44 0.18 12.37
C GLY A 59 10.85 1.65 12.54
N LEU A 60 10.40 2.57 11.68
CA LEU A 60 10.70 4.01 11.79
C LEU A 60 9.83 4.77 12.81
N GLY A 61 8.88 4.10 13.46
CA GLY A 61 8.09 4.68 14.56
C GLY A 61 6.89 5.52 14.11
N LYS A 62 6.15 5.09 13.06
CA LYS A 62 4.93 5.75 12.57
C LYS A 62 3.93 6.09 13.69
N THR A 63 3.76 5.20 14.65
CA THR A 63 2.86 5.40 15.79
C THR A 63 3.25 6.63 16.63
N PHE A 64 4.55 6.84 16.86
CA PHE A 64 5.04 8.01 17.58
C PHE A 64 4.81 9.31 16.77
N VAL A 65 5.03 9.27 15.45
CA VAL A 65 4.71 10.41 14.58
C VAL A 65 3.21 10.76 14.67
N ALA A 66 2.34 9.75 14.65
CA ALA A 66 0.90 9.95 14.78
C ALA A 66 0.51 10.52 16.15
N LEU A 67 1.09 10.02 17.25
CA LEU A 67 0.84 10.55 18.61
C LEU A 67 1.33 12.00 18.76
N ALA A 68 2.43 12.37 18.10
CA ALA A 68 2.88 13.76 18.08
C ALA A 68 1.89 14.68 17.35
N LEU A 69 1.33 14.23 16.23
CA LEU A 69 0.26 14.98 15.54
C LEU A 69 -0.99 15.12 16.41
N VAL A 70 -1.31 14.12 17.24
CA VAL A 70 -2.39 14.24 18.25
C VAL A 70 -2.05 15.31 19.31
N ALA A 71 -0.81 15.33 19.81
CA ALA A 71 -0.40 16.36 20.77
C ALA A 71 -0.52 17.78 20.19
N LEU A 72 -0.14 17.96 18.92
CA LEU A 72 -0.30 19.21 18.20
C LEU A 72 -1.78 19.58 17.98
N GLU A 73 -2.61 18.58 17.70
CA GLU A 73 -4.06 18.79 17.53
C GLU A 73 -4.72 19.24 18.83
N ARG A 74 -4.35 18.63 19.95
CA ARG A 74 -4.82 19.02 21.29
C ARG A 74 -4.38 20.42 21.69
N ALA A 75 -3.17 20.79 21.34
CA ALA A 75 -2.67 22.16 21.56
C ALA A 75 -3.52 23.22 20.82
N ARG A 76 -4.26 22.81 19.77
CA ARG A 76 -5.20 23.64 19.01
C ARG A 76 -6.65 23.52 19.48
N GLY A 77 -6.92 22.80 20.57
CA GLY A 77 -8.26 22.61 21.12
C GLY A 77 -9.07 21.46 20.51
N GLY A 78 -8.49 20.69 19.59
CA GLY A 78 -9.11 19.49 19.03
C GLY A 78 -8.74 18.22 19.80
N ASP A 79 -9.35 17.09 19.45
CA ASP A 79 -8.98 15.77 19.95
C ASP A 79 -8.92 14.76 18.79
N ALA A 80 -8.48 13.54 19.10
CA ALA A 80 -8.24 12.51 18.09
C ALA A 80 -8.81 11.15 18.49
N ALA A 81 -9.08 10.31 17.47
CA ALA A 81 -9.37 8.89 17.64
C ALA A 81 -8.54 8.05 16.63
N ALA A 82 -8.23 6.81 17.00
CA ALA A 82 -7.50 5.90 16.11
C ALA A 82 -8.33 4.67 15.72
N VAL A 83 -8.27 4.31 14.45
CA VAL A 83 -8.81 3.08 13.88
C VAL A 83 -7.62 2.18 13.55
N VAL A 84 -7.48 1.06 14.29
CA VAL A 84 -6.30 0.20 14.22
C VAL A 84 -6.66 -1.28 14.06
N PRO A 85 -5.77 -2.15 13.59
CA PRO A 85 -5.94 -3.59 13.72
C PRO A 85 -6.15 -4.01 15.18
N ALA A 86 -7.02 -4.98 15.43
CA ALA A 86 -7.30 -5.44 16.80
C ALA A 86 -6.03 -5.88 17.57
N ALA A 87 -5.05 -6.41 16.85
CA ALA A 87 -3.77 -6.84 17.40
C ALA A 87 -2.91 -5.68 17.92
N LEU A 88 -3.03 -4.48 17.33
CA LEU A 88 -2.21 -3.30 17.66
C LEU A 88 -2.77 -2.45 18.82
N ARG A 89 -4.00 -2.68 19.27
CA ARG A 89 -4.63 -1.85 20.31
C ARG A 89 -3.76 -1.68 21.57
N ARG A 90 -3.07 -2.73 21.99
CA ARG A 90 -2.19 -2.69 23.17
C ARG A 90 -0.91 -1.92 22.91
N GLU A 91 -0.33 -2.04 21.72
CA GLU A 91 0.86 -1.27 21.33
C GLU A 91 0.54 0.22 21.28
N TRP A 92 -0.62 0.60 20.75
CA TRP A 92 -1.11 1.98 20.79
C TRP A 92 -1.31 2.47 22.23
N ALA A 93 -1.90 1.67 23.11
CA ALA A 93 -2.04 2.02 24.51
C ALA A 93 -0.68 2.18 25.22
N SER A 94 0.26 1.25 24.96
CA SER A 94 1.62 1.33 25.51
C SER A 94 2.38 2.56 25.00
N ALA A 95 2.31 2.86 23.70
CA ALA A 95 2.91 4.06 23.13
C ALA A 95 2.28 5.34 23.72
N GLY A 96 0.96 5.32 23.91
CA GLY A 96 0.23 6.41 24.57
C GLY A 96 0.71 6.66 26.00
N LEU A 97 0.94 5.63 26.78
CA LEU A 97 1.51 5.74 28.13
C LEU A 97 2.95 6.29 28.11
N GLN A 98 3.78 5.81 27.17
CA GLN A 98 5.17 6.26 27.04
C GLN A 98 5.28 7.74 26.66
N THR A 99 4.36 8.23 25.86
CA THR A 99 4.36 9.61 25.34
C THR A 99 3.50 10.58 26.15
N GLY A 100 2.69 10.07 27.09
CA GLY A 100 1.67 10.85 27.79
C GLY A 100 0.46 11.24 26.91
N VAL A 101 0.33 10.67 25.70
CA VAL A 101 -0.72 10.98 24.71
C VAL A 101 -1.64 9.79 24.52
N SER A 102 -2.70 9.70 25.31
CA SER A 102 -3.71 8.62 25.21
C SER A 102 -4.90 9.06 24.35
N ILE A 103 -5.37 8.17 23.45
CA ILE A 103 -6.52 8.43 22.57
C ILE A 103 -7.47 7.22 22.52
N PRO A 104 -8.76 7.42 22.21
CA PRO A 104 -9.70 6.33 21.95
C PRO A 104 -9.25 5.49 20.75
N VAL A 105 -9.25 4.17 20.91
CA VAL A 105 -8.82 3.21 19.89
C VAL A 105 -9.94 2.27 19.52
N VAL A 106 -10.35 2.29 18.25
CA VAL A 106 -11.38 1.42 17.64
C VAL A 106 -10.69 0.39 16.76
N SER A 107 -11.10 -0.89 16.81
CA SER A 107 -10.52 -1.88 15.91
C SER A 107 -11.21 -1.88 14.53
N HIS A 108 -10.46 -2.29 13.47
CA HIS A 108 -10.99 -2.46 12.11
C HIS A 108 -12.24 -3.36 12.07
N THR A 109 -12.27 -4.43 12.90
CA THR A 109 -13.39 -5.35 13.01
C THR A 109 -14.60 -4.74 13.72
N GLN A 110 -14.36 -3.93 14.75
CA GLN A 110 -15.38 -3.20 15.48
C GLN A 110 -16.04 -2.16 14.58
N LEU A 111 -15.23 -1.41 13.81
CA LEU A 111 -15.71 -0.44 12.83
C LEU A 111 -16.70 -1.06 11.82
N ALA A 112 -16.40 -2.28 11.34
CA ALA A 112 -17.25 -2.97 10.37
C ALA A 112 -18.58 -3.48 10.96
N ARG A 113 -18.61 -3.77 12.27
CA ARG A 113 -19.79 -4.32 12.96
C ARG A 113 -20.71 -3.25 13.54
N ARG A 114 -20.13 -2.28 14.23
CA ARG A 114 -20.84 -1.20 14.91
C ARG A 114 -20.03 0.08 14.77
N PRO A 115 -20.50 1.05 13.96
CA PRO A 115 -19.83 2.34 13.85
C PRO A 115 -19.73 2.99 15.25
N PRO A 116 -18.54 3.48 15.65
CA PRO A 116 -18.41 4.20 16.91
C PRO A 116 -19.05 5.58 16.78
N ALA A 117 -19.73 6.02 17.83
CA ALA A 117 -20.05 7.44 17.98
C ALA A 117 -18.78 8.16 18.46
N LEU A 118 -18.14 8.92 17.57
CA LEU A 118 -17.04 9.78 17.93
C LEU A 118 -17.62 11.13 18.41
N GLY A 119 -17.13 11.63 19.55
CA GLY A 119 -17.53 12.94 20.05
C GLY A 119 -17.26 14.08 19.06
N SER A 120 -18.00 15.18 19.18
CA SER A 120 -17.84 16.38 18.33
C SER A 120 -16.45 17.01 18.45
N GLY A 121 -15.77 16.85 19.57
CA GLY A 121 -14.40 17.33 19.78
C GLY A 121 -13.32 16.55 19.02
N VAL A 122 -13.64 15.38 18.45
CA VAL A 122 -12.68 14.60 17.65
C VAL A 122 -12.55 15.24 16.26
N THR A 123 -11.47 15.95 16.05
CA THR A 123 -11.13 16.67 14.80
C THR A 123 -10.07 15.96 13.97
N LEU A 124 -9.36 14.98 14.55
CA LEU A 124 -8.32 14.20 13.88
C LEU A 124 -8.62 12.70 13.95
N LEU A 125 -8.65 12.04 12.80
CA LEU A 125 -8.85 10.61 12.66
C LEU A 125 -7.55 9.93 12.17
N ILE A 126 -7.00 9.03 12.96
CA ILE A 126 -5.83 8.24 12.60
C ILE A 126 -6.29 6.85 12.15
N VAL A 127 -5.74 6.36 11.05
CA VAL A 127 -6.04 5.03 10.51
C VAL A 127 -4.74 4.26 10.34
N ASP A 128 -4.49 3.30 11.20
CA ASP A 128 -3.30 2.46 11.13
C ASP A 128 -3.55 1.24 10.22
N GLU A 129 -2.50 0.78 9.54
CA GLU A 129 -2.56 -0.23 8.48
C GLU A 129 -3.67 0.10 7.45
N ALA A 130 -3.64 1.35 6.98
CA ALA A 130 -4.68 1.94 6.13
C ALA A 130 -4.94 1.15 4.84
N HIS A 131 -3.96 0.36 4.36
CA HIS A 131 -4.14 -0.53 3.20
C HIS A 131 -5.30 -1.54 3.37
N ALA A 132 -5.76 -1.79 4.59
CA ALA A 132 -6.95 -2.60 4.86
C ALA A 132 -8.24 -1.98 4.28
N PHE A 133 -8.25 -0.67 4.02
CA PHE A 133 -9.40 0.08 3.52
C PHE A 133 -9.32 0.43 2.02
N ARG A 134 -8.46 -0.24 1.26
CA ARG A 134 -8.26 0.02 -0.18
C ARG A 134 -9.47 -0.24 -1.07
N ASN A 135 -10.41 -1.08 -0.64
CA ASN A 135 -11.59 -1.43 -1.44
C ASN A 135 -12.83 -0.61 -1.03
N PRO A 136 -13.27 0.37 -1.85
CA PRO A 136 -14.40 1.25 -1.55
C PRO A 136 -15.75 0.53 -1.52
N ALA A 137 -15.87 -0.68 -2.09
CA ALA A 137 -17.09 -1.46 -2.06
C ALA A 137 -17.36 -2.14 -0.70
N THR A 138 -16.40 -2.11 0.22
CA THR A 138 -16.56 -2.77 1.53
C THR A 138 -17.34 -1.90 2.53
N ARG A 139 -18.14 -2.54 3.38
CA ARG A 139 -18.87 -1.87 4.45
C ARG A 139 -17.93 -1.10 5.40
N ARG A 140 -16.76 -1.67 5.72
CA ARG A 140 -15.77 -1.01 6.58
C ARG A 140 -15.22 0.29 5.97
N TYR A 141 -14.97 0.32 4.64
CA TYR A 141 -14.59 1.55 3.96
C TYR A 141 -15.71 2.59 4.02
N ALA A 142 -16.96 2.17 3.75
CA ALA A 142 -18.10 3.06 3.82
C ALA A 142 -18.24 3.72 5.20
N THR A 143 -18.11 2.94 6.27
CA THR A 143 -18.14 3.45 7.64
C THR A 143 -16.98 4.41 7.92
N LEU A 144 -15.76 4.08 7.48
CA LEU A 144 -14.60 4.95 7.66
C LEU A 144 -14.77 6.27 6.91
N ALA A 145 -15.27 6.23 5.67
CA ALA A 145 -15.54 7.43 4.88
C ALA A 145 -16.55 8.38 5.57
N GLU A 146 -17.60 7.83 6.16
CA GLU A 146 -18.56 8.62 6.95
C GLU A 146 -17.92 9.25 8.20
N LEU A 147 -17.06 8.50 8.90
CA LEU A 147 -16.34 9.01 10.07
C LEU A 147 -15.30 10.07 9.70
N ALA A 148 -14.75 10.04 8.50
CA ALA A 148 -13.77 11.01 8.03
C ALA A 148 -14.37 12.38 7.69
N VAL A 149 -15.69 12.47 7.48
CA VAL A 149 -16.35 13.74 7.14
C VAL A 149 -16.16 14.78 8.23
N GLY A 150 -15.68 15.96 7.87
CA GLY A 150 -15.40 17.06 8.80
C GLY A 150 -14.20 16.84 9.72
N ARG A 151 -13.38 15.82 9.47
CA ARG A 151 -12.17 15.50 10.25
C ARG A 151 -10.93 15.47 9.37
N ARG A 152 -9.81 15.86 9.94
CA ARG A 152 -8.50 15.61 9.33
C ARG A 152 -8.14 14.15 9.45
N VAL A 153 -7.48 13.59 8.43
CA VAL A 153 -7.22 12.15 8.35
C VAL A 153 -5.73 11.86 8.22
N VAL A 154 -5.19 11.04 9.12
CA VAL A 154 -3.81 10.52 9.03
C VAL A 154 -3.87 9.04 8.70
N LEU A 155 -3.38 8.66 7.54
CA LEU A 155 -3.28 7.28 7.11
C LEU A 155 -1.86 6.76 7.35
N LEU A 156 -1.73 5.69 8.14
CA LEU A 156 -0.46 5.03 8.39
C LEU A 156 -0.42 3.71 7.61
N THR A 157 0.63 3.50 6.85
CA THR A 157 0.87 2.22 6.18
C THR A 157 2.37 2.03 5.94
N ALA A 158 2.84 0.79 5.99
CA ALA A 158 4.20 0.47 5.53
C ALA A 158 4.26 0.29 4.01
N THR A 159 3.12 0.18 3.33
CA THR A 159 2.99 -0.21 1.93
C THR A 159 1.96 0.66 1.23
N PRO A 160 2.38 1.84 0.75
CA PRO A 160 1.46 2.77 0.09
C PRO A 160 0.87 2.20 -1.21
N LEU A 161 1.67 1.42 -1.95
CA LEU A 161 1.25 0.68 -3.14
C LEU A 161 1.31 -0.81 -2.84
N ASN A 162 0.17 -1.43 -2.55
CA ASN A 162 0.13 -2.85 -2.20
C ASN A 162 -0.09 -3.73 -3.43
N ASN A 163 -1.15 -3.50 -4.18
CA ASN A 163 -1.52 -4.32 -5.33
C ASN A 163 -1.68 -3.49 -6.61
N SER A 164 -2.29 -2.32 -6.51
CA SER A 164 -2.57 -1.45 -7.66
C SER A 164 -2.47 0.01 -7.27
N PRO A 165 -2.02 0.90 -8.17
CA PRO A 165 -2.10 2.33 -7.94
C PRO A 165 -3.52 2.84 -7.64
N SER A 166 -4.57 2.19 -8.16
CA SER A 166 -5.97 2.53 -7.88
C SER A 166 -6.36 2.33 -6.40
N ASP A 167 -5.72 1.41 -5.68
CA ASP A 167 -5.92 1.20 -4.23
C ASP A 167 -5.59 2.48 -3.43
N LEU A 168 -4.55 3.18 -3.87
CA LEU A 168 -4.14 4.45 -3.28
C LEU A 168 -5.16 5.56 -3.53
N GLY A 169 -5.74 5.61 -4.73
CA GLY A 169 -6.81 6.55 -5.06
C GLY A 169 -7.99 6.47 -4.10
N ALA A 170 -8.39 5.24 -3.71
CA ALA A 170 -9.44 5.02 -2.73
C ALA A 170 -9.05 5.55 -1.33
N LEU A 171 -7.80 5.37 -0.90
CA LEU A 171 -7.32 5.86 0.39
C LEU A 171 -7.25 7.40 0.43
N VAL A 172 -6.73 8.02 -0.62
CA VAL A 172 -6.67 9.49 -0.73
C VAL A 172 -8.07 10.09 -0.77
N HIS A 173 -9.03 9.43 -1.42
CA HIS A 173 -10.43 9.91 -1.48
C HIS A 173 -11.13 9.95 -0.11
N LEU A 174 -10.57 9.37 0.94
CA LEU A 174 -11.08 9.55 2.30
C LEU A 174 -10.96 10.99 2.81
N PHE A 175 -9.96 11.75 2.33
CA PHE A 175 -9.69 13.11 2.81
C PHE A 175 -9.57 14.17 1.71
N ALA A 176 -9.38 13.77 0.45
CA ALA A 176 -9.24 14.70 -0.67
C ALA A 176 -10.12 14.28 -1.85
N GLY A 177 -10.75 15.25 -2.50
CA GLY A 177 -11.45 15.04 -3.76
C GLY A 177 -10.51 14.61 -4.88
N ARG A 178 -11.08 13.98 -5.91
CA ARG A 178 -10.31 13.42 -7.04
C ARG A 178 -9.54 14.48 -7.82
N ASP A 179 -10.03 15.70 -7.86
CA ASP A 179 -9.54 16.84 -8.59
C ASP A 179 -8.71 17.83 -7.75
N ARG A 180 -8.42 17.48 -6.50
CA ARG A 180 -7.68 18.35 -5.55
C ARG A 180 -6.23 18.64 -5.97
N PHE A 181 -5.69 17.85 -6.90
CA PHE A 181 -4.27 17.88 -7.26
C PHE A 181 -3.96 18.56 -8.60
N ARG A 182 -4.86 19.43 -9.07
CA ARG A 182 -4.68 20.16 -10.34
C ARG A 182 -3.47 21.08 -10.35
N GLU A 183 -3.12 21.62 -9.20
CA GLU A 183 -1.90 22.42 -9.02
C GLU A 183 -0.61 21.62 -9.30
N PHE A 184 -0.67 20.29 -9.29
CA PHE A 184 0.43 19.38 -9.65
C PHE A 184 0.26 18.78 -11.06
N GLY A 185 -0.62 19.35 -11.89
CA GLY A 185 -0.91 18.85 -13.23
C GLY A 185 -1.85 17.64 -13.28
N VAL A 186 -2.43 17.25 -12.14
CA VAL A 186 -3.30 16.06 -12.02
C VAL A 186 -4.76 16.49 -11.94
N ALA A 187 -5.48 16.37 -13.05
CA ALA A 187 -6.90 16.73 -13.13
C ALA A 187 -7.83 15.70 -12.46
N ASP A 188 -7.47 14.42 -12.52
CA ASP A 188 -8.17 13.29 -11.88
C ASP A 188 -7.13 12.31 -11.34
N LEU A 189 -6.96 12.25 -10.02
CA LEU A 189 -5.95 11.40 -9.40
C LEU A 189 -6.14 9.90 -9.71
N PRO A 190 -7.34 9.30 -9.63
CA PRO A 190 -7.54 7.92 -10.03
C PRO A 190 -7.19 7.61 -11.50
N ALA A 191 -7.38 8.55 -12.41
CA ALA A 191 -6.98 8.40 -13.81
C ALA A 191 -5.44 8.44 -13.93
N ALA A 192 -4.79 9.44 -13.34
CA ALA A 192 -3.34 9.59 -13.35
C ALA A 192 -2.61 8.41 -12.67
N LEU A 193 -3.23 7.78 -11.66
CA LEU A 193 -2.69 6.58 -11.01
C LEU A 193 -2.76 5.32 -11.88
N ARG A 194 -3.64 5.26 -12.88
CA ARG A 194 -3.72 4.14 -13.82
C ARG A 194 -2.74 4.25 -14.98
N ASP A 195 -2.24 5.45 -15.19
CA ASP A 195 -1.36 5.76 -16.30
C ASP A 195 0.10 5.52 -15.93
N GLU A 196 0.86 4.84 -16.78
CA GLU A 196 2.30 4.58 -16.64
C GLU A 196 2.75 4.25 -15.19
N ASP A 197 2.10 3.31 -14.53
CA ASP A 197 2.38 2.92 -13.13
C ASP A 197 2.25 4.07 -12.11
N GLY A 198 1.47 5.10 -12.42
CA GLY A 198 1.21 6.24 -11.55
C GLY A 198 2.31 7.32 -11.58
N ARG A 199 3.23 7.27 -12.54
CA ARG A 199 4.31 8.26 -12.66
C ARG A 199 3.79 9.68 -12.88
N GLY A 200 2.71 9.84 -13.63
CA GLY A 200 2.04 11.14 -13.83
C GLY A 200 1.51 11.77 -12.54
N ALA A 201 1.24 10.96 -11.50
CA ALA A 201 0.77 11.42 -10.19
C ALA A 201 1.89 11.64 -9.16
N SER A 202 3.17 11.44 -9.50
CA SER A 202 4.29 11.39 -8.54
C SER A 202 4.43 12.65 -7.68
N LEU A 203 4.27 13.84 -8.26
CA LEU A 203 4.32 15.10 -7.50
C LEU A 203 3.12 15.25 -6.57
N ALA A 204 1.92 14.89 -7.03
CA ALA A 204 0.71 14.91 -6.20
C ALA A 204 0.84 13.94 -5.01
N LEU A 205 1.38 12.74 -5.25
CA LEU A 205 1.63 11.75 -4.20
C LEU A 205 2.69 12.23 -3.20
N ALA A 206 3.77 12.82 -3.68
CA ALA A 206 4.81 13.41 -2.83
C ALA A 206 4.26 14.58 -1.99
N ALA A 207 3.29 15.33 -2.51
CA ALA A 207 2.65 16.45 -1.80
C ALA A 207 1.77 16.03 -0.62
N ILE A 208 1.21 14.83 -0.64
CA ILE A 208 0.29 14.33 0.40
C ILE A 208 0.89 13.26 1.30
N SER A 209 2.14 12.88 1.07
CA SER A 209 2.76 11.78 1.81
C SER A 209 4.10 12.13 2.44
N VAL A 210 4.37 11.44 3.54
CA VAL A 210 5.69 11.27 4.13
C VAL A 210 6.08 9.82 3.94
N CYS A 211 7.04 9.56 3.05
CA CYS A 211 7.43 8.20 2.67
C CYS A 211 8.95 8.11 2.58
N ARG A 212 9.55 7.42 3.54
CA ARG A 212 11.01 7.29 3.62
C ARG A 212 11.38 5.85 3.89
N SER A 213 12.38 5.35 3.17
CA SER A 213 13.03 4.10 3.50
C SER A 213 14.01 4.30 4.66
N ARG A 214 14.36 3.20 5.33
CA ARG A 214 15.40 3.20 6.35
C ARG A 214 16.72 3.75 5.80
N ARG A 215 17.07 3.38 4.56
CA ARG A 215 18.30 3.85 3.88
C ARG A 215 18.31 5.37 3.73
N LEU A 216 17.21 5.98 3.31
CA LEU A 216 17.10 7.44 3.21
C LEU A 216 17.17 8.12 4.56
N VAL A 217 16.55 7.56 5.59
CA VAL A 217 16.62 8.09 6.97
C VAL A 217 18.06 8.04 7.49
N GLN A 218 18.76 6.91 7.31
CA GLN A 218 20.16 6.78 7.71
C GLN A 218 21.13 7.70 6.93
N ALA A 219 20.83 7.96 5.67
CA ALA A 219 21.62 8.88 4.85
C ALA A 219 21.43 10.33 5.31
N ARG A 220 20.18 10.73 5.61
CA ARG A 220 19.84 12.10 6.04
C ARG A 220 20.17 12.38 7.50
N PHE A 221 20.10 11.36 8.36
CA PHE A 221 20.36 11.45 9.79
C PHE A 221 21.47 10.46 10.19
N PRO A 222 22.76 10.75 9.92
CA PRO A 222 23.86 9.83 10.16
C PRO A 222 23.97 9.30 11.58
N ALA A 223 23.60 10.11 12.58
CA ALA A 223 23.58 9.71 14.00
C ALA A 223 22.66 8.50 14.28
N LEU A 224 21.67 8.24 13.41
CA LEU A 224 20.76 7.09 13.57
C LEU A 224 21.30 5.79 12.96
N ARG A 225 22.44 5.81 12.25
CA ARG A 225 22.98 4.60 11.59
C ARG A 225 23.22 3.48 12.60
N THR A 226 23.76 3.80 13.76
CA THR A 226 24.06 2.85 14.83
C THR A 226 22.82 2.44 15.66
N SER A 227 21.71 3.16 15.53
CA SER A 227 20.48 2.88 16.27
C SER A 227 19.64 1.76 15.67
N PHE A 228 19.97 1.32 14.46
CA PHE A 228 19.32 0.21 13.78
C PHE A 228 20.19 -1.05 13.84
N PRO A 229 19.59 -2.25 14.00
CA PRO A 229 20.33 -3.49 13.86
C PRO A 229 20.84 -3.66 12.41
N GLU A 230 21.97 -4.33 12.28
CA GLU A 230 22.46 -4.76 10.98
C GLU A 230 21.58 -5.89 10.43
N ARG A 231 21.20 -5.82 9.16
CA ARG A 231 20.48 -6.90 8.48
C ARG A 231 21.46 -7.78 7.73
N ARG A 232 21.42 -9.08 8.03
CA ARG A 232 22.19 -10.10 7.32
C ARG A 232 21.24 -11.09 6.66
N LEU A 233 21.47 -11.35 5.38
CA LEU A 233 20.76 -12.42 4.67
C LEU A 233 21.59 -13.70 4.79
N ALA A 234 21.02 -14.75 5.38
CA ALA A 234 21.63 -16.08 5.36
C ALA A 234 21.51 -16.69 3.94
N PRO A 235 22.43 -17.58 3.54
CA PRO A 235 22.23 -18.37 2.34
C PRO A 235 20.86 -19.06 2.37
N ALA A 236 20.19 -19.12 1.23
CA ALA A 236 18.90 -19.80 1.13
C ALA A 236 19.07 -21.29 1.44
N MET A 237 18.20 -21.83 2.28
CA MET A 237 18.17 -23.26 2.57
C MET A 237 17.30 -23.95 1.51
N GLU A 238 17.92 -24.66 0.61
CA GLU A 238 17.23 -25.40 -0.44
C GLU A 238 16.66 -26.73 0.05
N TYR A 239 15.46 -27.10 -0.42
CA TYR A 239 14.84 -28.38 -0.17
C TYR A 239 14.21 -28.94 -1.44
N ASP A 240 14.19 -30.26 -1.59
CA ASP A 240 13.60 -30.97 -2.72
C ASP A 240 12.09 -31.14 -2.52
N LEU A 241 11.29 -30.38 -3.28
CA LEU A 241 9.82 -30.42 -3.22
C LEU A 241 9.27 -31.78 -3.70
N ASN A 242 9.95 -32.46 -4.63
CA ASN A 242 9.55 -33.78 -5.08
C ASN A 242 9.73 -34.83 -3.95
N ARG A 243 10.79 -34.70 -3.15
CA ARG A 243 10.97 -35.52 -1.95
C ARG A 243 9.94 -35.21 -0.86
N VAL A 244 9.48 -33.97 -0.73
CA VAL A 244 8.36 -33.65 0.17
C VAL A 244 7.14 -34.51 -0.16
N TYR A 245 6.87 -34.78 -1.44
CA TYR A 245 5.74 -35.60 -1.89
C TYR A 245 6.14 -37.03 -2.31
N ALA A 246 7.24 -37.55 -1.80
CA ALA A 246 7.72 -38.93 -2.02
C ALA A 246 7.86 -39.33 -3.51
N GLY A 247 8.32 -38.40 -4.35
CA GLY A 247 8.49 -38.63 -5.79
C GLY A 247 7.20 -38.46 -6.61
N ARG A 248 6.10 -37.98 -5.99
CA ARG A 248 4.77 -37.90 -6.63
C ARG A 248 4.31 -36.47 -6.92
N LEU A 249 5.24 -35.54 -7.03
CA LEU A 249 4.93 -34.11 -7.23
C LEU A 249 4.16 -33.89 -8.55
N GLU A 250 4.62 -34.45 -9.66
CA GLU A 250 4.03 -34.27 -10.99
C GLU A 250 2.59 -34.82 -11.08
N PRO A 251 2.30 -36.09 -10.71
CA PRO A 251 0.94 -36.58 -10.70
C PRO A 251 0.02 -35.82 -9.76
N LEU A 252 0.54 -35.31 -8.61
CA LEU A 252 -0.22 -34.49 -7.69
C LEU A 252 -0.58 -33.13 -8.32
N GLN A 253 0.37 -32.46 -9.00
CA GLN A 253 0.11 -31.22 -9.71
C GLN A 253 -0.95 -31.38 -10.80
N LEU A 254 -0.89 -32.51 -11.54
CA LEU A 254 -1.89 -32.84 -12.56
C LEU A 254 -3.29 -33.06 -11.97
N ALA A 255 -3.39 -33.79 -10.84
CA ALA A 255 -4.67 -33.98 -10.14
C ALA A 255 -5.26 -32.67 -9.66
N LEU A 256 -4.42 -31.76 -9.09
CA LEU A 256 -4.85 -30.43 -8.67
C LEU A 256 -5.32 -29.56 -9.85
N ALA A 257 -4.65 -29.66 -11.01
CA ALA A 257 -5.05 -28.93 -12.21
C ALA A 257 -6.41 -29.40 -12.73
N ARG A 258 -6.60 -30.72 -12.84
CA ARG A 258 -7.88 -31.34 -13.23
C ARG A 258 -9.02 -30.94 -12.29
N TYR A 259 -8.78 -30.99 -10.99
CA TYR A 259 -9.77 -30.53 -9.99
C TYR A 259 -10.14 -29.05 -10.18
N ALA A 260 -9.16 -28.19 -10.39
CA ALA A 260 -9.39 -26.77 -10.58
C ALA A 260 -10.16 -26.48 -11.89
N GLU A 261 -9.82 -27.14 -12.98
CA GLU A 261 -10.50 -27.02 -14.28
C GLU A 261 -11.94 -27.50 -14.21
N ALA A 262 -12.19 -28.67 -13.63
CA ALA A 262 -13.52 -29.20 -13.41
C ALA A 262 -14.36 -28.35 -12.47
N SER A 263 -13.76 -27.57 -11.56
CA SER A 263 -14.45 -26.78 -10.54
C SER A 263 -14.91 -25.40 -11.01
N SER A 264 -14.53 -24.92 -12.18
CA SER A 264 -14.89 -23.60 -12.68
C SER A 264 -15.26 -23.61 -14.16
N ALA A 265 -16.44 -23.06 -14.45
CA ALA A 265 -16.85 -22.79 -15.84
C ALA A 265 -16.08 -21.58 -16.46
N MET A 266 -15.32 -20.82 -15.66
CA MET A 266 -14.50 -19.70 -16.10
C MET A 266 -13.01 -20.03 -15.93
N GLU A 267 -12.22 -19.94 -16.99
CA GLU A 267 -10.77 -20.21 -16.97
C GLU A 267 -10.03 -19.45 -15.87
N ARG A 268 -10.42 -18.20 -15.61
CA ARG A 268 -9.81 -17.37 -14.55
C ARG A 268 -10.07 -17.93 -13.16
N GLY A 269 -11.27 -18.47 -12.91
CA GLY A 269 -11.60 -19.09 -11.63
C GLY A 269 -10.83 -20.38 -11.40
N ALA A 270 -10.70 -21.22 -12.42
CA ALA A 270 -9.89 -22.44 -12.40
C ALA A 270 -8.41 -22.13 -12.12
N ALA A 271 -7.86 -21.12 -12.82
CA ALA A 271 -6.48 -20.69 -12.62
C ALA A 271 -6.21 -20.18 -11.19
N LEU A 272 -7.13 -19.41 -10.62
CA LEU A 272 -7.00 -18.91 -9.24
C LEU A 272 -7.09 -20.04 -8.21
N LEU A 273 -8.01 -21.00 -8.38
CA LEU A 273 -8.12 -22.16 -7.50
C LEU A 273 -6.85 -23.02 -7.57
N HIS A 274 -6.39 -23.33 -8.77
CA HIS A 274 -5.17 -24.08 -8.98
C HIS A 274 -3.98 -23.40 -8.30
N LEU A 275 -3.83 -22.10 -8.51
CA LEU A 275 -2.78 -21.31 -7.88
C LEU A 275 -2.85 -21.36 -6.34
N ALA A 276 -4.05 -21.25 -5.76
CA ALA A 276 -4.24 -21.35 -4.33
C ALA A 276 -3.88 -22.74 -3.78
N LEU A 277 -4.16 -23.80 -4.51
CA LEU A 277 -3.77 -25.16 -4.12
C LEU A 277 -2.27 -25.39 -4.26
N LEU A 278 -1.61 -24.87 -5.31
CA LEU A 278 -0.15 -24.94 -5.47
C LEU A 278 0.60 -24.24 -4.34
N ARG A 279 0.09 -23.11 -3.82
CA ARG A 279 0.67 -22.46 -2.63
C ARG A 279 0.63 -23.35 -1.40
N ARG A 280 -0.46 -24.05 -1.17
CA ARG A 280 -0.56 -24.99 -0.05
C ARG A 280 0.32 -26.20 -0.23
N LEU A 281 0.44 -26.68 -1.48
CA LEU A 281 1.38 -27.72 -1.86
C LEU A 281 2.83 -27.30 -1.52
N GLU A 282 3.21 -26.09 -1.87
CA GLU A 282 4.55 -25.55 -1.57
C GLU A 282 4.74 -25.37 -0.05
N SER A 283 3.74 -24.94 0.68
CA SER A 283 3.82 -24.70 2.12
C SER A 283 4.01 -26.01 2.91
N SER A 284 3.04 -26.92 2.91
CA SER A 284 3.15 -28.22 3.59
C SER A 284 2.07 -29.21 3.17
N ARG A 285 2.34 -30.50 3.38
CA ARG A 285 1.33 -31.56 3.23
C ARG A 285 0.09 -31.34 4.06
N ALA A 286 0.26 -30.89 5.31
CA ALA A 286 -0.85 -30.62 6.23
C ALA A 286 -1.77 -29.51 5.71
N ALA A 287 -1.20 -28.42 5.19
CA ALA A 287 -1.96 -27.31 4.61
C ALA A 287 -2.72 -27.74 3.35
N LEU A 288 -2.06 -28.46 2.45
CA LEU A 288 -2.69 -28.99 1.24
C LEU A 288 -3.83 -29.96 1.59
N ARG A 289 -3.53 -30.99 2.39
CA ARG A 289 -4.51 -32.00 2.81
C ARG A 289 -5.73 -31.38 3.46
N ARG A 290 -5.55 -30.43 4.36
CA ARG A 290 -6.66 -29.73 5.01
C ARG A 290 -7.53 -28.98 4.02
N SER A 291 -6.91 -28.35 3.03
CA SER A 291 -7.65 -27.63 1.99
C SER A 291 -8.41 -28.58 1.07
N LEU A 292 -7.83 -29.71 0.69
CA LEU A 292 -8.51 -30.72 -0.12
C LEU A 292 -9.69 -31.37 0.65
N LEU A 293 -9.53 -31.65 1.95
CA LEU A 293 -10.63 -32.15 2.78
C LEU A 293 -11.79 -31.16 2.86
N ARG A 294 -11.49 -29.86 3.02
CA ARG A 294 -12.54 -28.81 2.99
C ARG A 294 -13.25 -28.73 1.64
N GLN A 295 -12.51 -28.90 0.54
CA GLN A 295 -13.12 -28.96 -0.80
C GLN A 295 -14.02 -30.18 -0.94
N ARG A 296 -13.65 -31.33 -0.37
CA ARG A 296 -14.48 -32.52 -0.33
C ARG A 296 -15.77 -32.30 0.45
N ASP A 297 -15.68 -31.69 1.64
CA ASP A 297 -16.87 -31.35 2.44
C ASP A 297 -17.79 -30.38 1.69
N PHE A 298 -17.20 -29.44 0.93
CA PHE A 298 -17.96 -28.50 0.08
C PHE A 298 -18.66 -29.20 -1.08
N LEU A 299 -18.01 -30.15 -1.77
CA LEU A 299 -18.66 -30.96 -2.83
C LEU A 299 -19.80 -31.81 -2.29
N ALA A 300 -19.62 -32.42 -1.11
CA ALA A 300 -20.68 -33.19 -0.45
C ALA A 300 -21.92 -32.30 -0.13
N ALA A 301 -21.68 -31.07 0.37
CA ALA A 301 -22.74 -30.12 0.62
C ALA A 301 -23.42 -29.63 -0.67
N LEU A 302 -22.65 -29.40 -1.74
CA LEU A 302 -23.20 -29.06 -3.06
C LEU A 302 -24.08 -30.18 -3.61
N ARG A 303 -23.63 -31.43 -3.52
CA ARG A 303 -24.39 -32.62 -3.95
C ARG A 303 -25.73 -32.73 -3.18
N SER A 304 -25.69 -32.59 -1.86
CA SER A 304 -26.89 -32.62 -1.00
C SER A 304 -27.84 -31.48 -1.36
N ALA A 305 -27.36 -30.29 -1.61
CA ALA A 305 -28.15 -29.16 -2.03
C ALA A 305 -28.80 -29.39 -3.41
N ALA A 306 -28.01 -29.88 -4.39
CA ALA A 306 -28.49 -30.20 -5.74
C ALA A 306 -29.55 -31.30 -5.74
N ALA A 307 -29.35 -32.39 -4.97
CA ALA A 307 -30.35 -33.48 -4.82
C ALA A 307 -31.66 -32.98 -4.22
N ALA A 308 -31.62 -31.93 -3.37
CA ALA A 308 -32.82 -31.28 -2.81
C ALA A 308 -33.39 -30.17 -3.73
N GLY A 309 -32.91 -30.02 -4.95
CA GLY A 309 -33.35 -28.97 -5.89
C GLY A 309 -33.07 -27.54 -5.42
N ARG A 310 -32.15 -27.33 -4.47
CA ARG A 310 -31.86 -26.03 -3.87
C ARG A 310 -30.40 -25.62 -4.07
N ARG A 311 -30.12 -24.36 -3.85
CA ARG A 311 -28.75 -23.83 -3.81
C ARG A 311 -28.18 -23.88 -2.39
N LEU A 312 -26.85 -24.01 -2.29
CA LEU A 312 -26.15 -23.90 -1.02
C LEU A 312 -26.38 -22.51 -0.40
N SER A 313 -26.83 -22.48 0.85
CA SER A 313 -27.06 -21.21 1.56
C SER A 313 -25.73 -20.58 2.01
N ARG A 314 -25.71 -19.23 2.19
CA ARG A 314 -24.56 -18.54 2.77
C ARG A 314 -24.18 -19.06 4.16
N ARG A 315 -25.14 -19.54 4.94
CA ARG A 315 -24.90 -20.05 6.30
C ARG A 315 -24.15 -21.39 6.23
N GLU A 316 -24.58 -22.30 5.38
CA GLU A 316 -23.91 -23.58 5.13
C GLU A 316 -22.49 -23.35 4.60
N PHE A 317 -22.33 -22.44 3.65
CA PHE A 317 -21.02 -22.05 3.13
C PHE A 317 -20.09 -21.54 4.24
N HIS A 318 -20.54 -20.62 5.10
CA HIS A 318 -19.74 -20.10 6.21
C HIS A 318 -19.44 -21.13 7.29
N ALA A 319 -20.26 -22.18 7.42
CA ALA A 319 -19.96 -23.30 8.31
C ALA A 319 -18.77 -24.14 7.82
N LEU A 320 -18.69 -24.37 6.49
CA LEU A 320 -17.59 -25.09 5.85
C LEU A 320 -16.28 -24.27 5.83
N PHE A 321 -16.39 -22.95 5.69
CA PHE A 321 -15.26 -22.03 5.61
C PHE A 321 -15.36 -20.94 6.71
N PRO A 322 -15.06 -21.28 7.98
CA PRO A 322 -15.18 -20.34 9.07
C PRO A 322 -14.13 -19.22 8.96
N ARG A 323 -14.57 -17.98 9.14
CA ARG A 323 -13.74 -16.75 9.00
C ARG A 323 -12.62 -16.60 10.04
N HIS A 324 -12.46 -17.52 10.97
CA HIS A 324 -11.59 -17.37 12.13
C HIS A 324 -10.14 -17.78 11.88
N ASP A 325 -9.87 -18.53 10.84
CA ASP A 325 -8.52 -18.94 10.47
C ASP A 325 -7.99 -18.01 9.37
N GLY A 326 -7.53 -16.84 9.71
CA GLY A 326 -7.12 -15.71 8.85
C GLY A 326 -6.45 -16.00 7.49
N ASP A 327 -6.02 -17.22 7.25
CA ASP A 327 -5.35 -17.71 6.05
C ASP A 327 -6.31 -18.16 4.93
N ASP A 328 -7.54 -18.50 5.27
CA ASP A 328 -8.51 -19.04 4.30
C ASP A 328 -9.35 -17.97 3.59
N SER A 329 -9.11 -16.69 3.85
CA SER A 329 -9.91 -15.61 3.25
C SER A 329 -9.92 -15.65 1.72
N GLN A 330 -8.83 -16.06 1.09
CA GLN A 330 -8.78 -16.21 -0.38
C GLN A 330 -9.55 -17.45 -0.88
N LEU A 331 -9.52 -18.56 -0.13
CA LEU A 331 -10.33 -19.75 -0.46
C LEU A 331 -11.81 -19.58 -0.11
N VAL A 332 -12.15 -18.70 0.84
CA VAL A 332 -13.53 -18.38 1.18
C VAL A 332 -14.24 -17.62 0.05
N PHE A 333 -13.50 -16.77 -0.66
CA PHE A 333 -14.06 -16.03 -1.80
C PHE A 333 -14.08 -16.86 -3.09
N LEU A 334 -13.17 -17.81 -3.25
CA LEU A 334 -13.07 -18.63 -4.44
C LEU A 334 -14.34 -19.43 -4.73
N PRO A 335 -14.94 -20.17 -3.78
CA PRO A 335 -16.19 -20.90 -4.04
C PRO A 335 -17.40 -19.99 -4.30
N LEU A 336 -17.41 -18.75 -3.77
CA LEU A 336 -18.44 -17.75 -4.10
C LEU A 336 -18.28 -17.18 -5.51
N LEU A 337 -17.03 -17.03 -5.99
CA LEU A 337 -16.72 -16.64 -7.35
C LEU A 337 -16.92 -17.81 -8.34
N LEU A 338 -16.75 -19.04 -7.85
CA LEU A 338 -16.90 -20.28 -8.60
C LEU A 338 -18.30 -20.89 -8.50
N ALA A 339 -19.22 -20.30 -7.66
CA ALA A 339 -20.59 -20.79 -7.55
C ALA A 339 -21.25 -20.75 -8.95
N PRO A 340 -21.57 -21.90 -9.55
CA PRO A 340 -22.15 -21.94 -10.88
C PRO A 340 -23.49 -21.22 -10.88
N ARG A 341 -23.77 -20.45 -11.92
CA ARG A 341 -25.08 -19.81 -12.13
C ARG A 341 -26.22 -20.81 -12.23
N ALA A 342 -25.87 -22.04 -12.64
CA ALA A 342 -26.75 -23.22 -12.63
C ALA A 342 -26.19 -24.28 -11.67
N PRO A 343 -27.04 -25.14 -11.07
CA PRO A 343 -26.56 -26.27 -10.27
C PRO A 343 -25.69 -27.18 -11.17
N PRO A 344 -24.52 -27.66 -10.66
CA PRO A 344 -23.66 -28.56 -11.42
C PRO A 344 -24.38 -29.88 -11.71
N SER A 345 -24.08 -30.47 -12.86
CA SER A 345 -24.64 -31.78 -13.20
C SER A 345 -24.05 -32.88 -12.29
N PRO A 346 -24.74 -34.03 -12.12
CA PRO A 346 -24.16 -35.17 -11.39
C PRO A 346 -22.84 -35.66 -12.00
N ALA A 347 -22.66 -35.58 -13.29
CA ALA A 347 -21.42 -35.96 -14.01
C ALA A 347 -20.26 -35.02 -13.65
N ASP A 348 -20.50 -33.68 -13.64
CA ASP A 348 -19.52 -32.67 -13.24
C ASP A 348 -19.08 -32.86 -11.77
N LEU A 349 -20.02 -33.18 -10.89
CA LEU A 349 -19.69 -33.45 -9.48
C LEU A 349 -18.83 -34.70 -9.33
N ALA A 350 -19.15 -35.78 -10.07
CA ALA A 350 -18.38 -37.03 -10.04
C ALA A 350 -16.96 -36.84 -10.58
N GLU A 351 -16.76 -36.01 -11.61
CA GLU A 351 -15.42 -35.70 -12.13
C GLU A 351 -14.59 -34.93 -11.11
N ARG A 352 -15.17 -33.90 -10.46
CA ARG A 352 -14.52 -33.12 -9.39
C ARG A 352 -14.12 -34.00 -8.22
N GLU A 353 -15.00 -34.89 -7.80
CA GLU A 353 -14.73 -35.83 -6.69
C GLU A 353 -13.61 -36.77 -7.01
N ARG A 354 -13.60 -37.38 -8.21
CA ARG A 354 -12.48 -38.26 -8.63
C ARG A 354 -11.13 -37.53 -8.60
N ALA A 355 -11.05 -36.33 -9.23
CA ALA A 355 -9.81 -35.56 -9.23
C ALA A 355 -9.35 -35.15 -7.83
N LEU A 356 -10.29 -34.89 -6.93
CA LEU A 356 -10.02 -34.53 -5.54
C LEU A 356 -9.54 -35.73 -4.72
N ASP A 357 -10.17 -36.90 -4.91
CA ASP A 357 -9.79 -38.15 -4.23
C ASP A 357 -8.40 -38.61 -4.69
N ASP A 358 -8.10 -38.56 -6.00
CA ASP A 358 -6.76 -38.79 -6.56
C ASP A 358 -5.70 -37.93 -5.86
N ALA A 359 -5.99 -36.62 -5.70
CA ALA A 359 -5.08 -35.70 -5.02
C ALA A 359 -4.90 -36.03 -3.53
N LEU A 360 -5.99 -36.40 -2.83
CA LEU A 360 -5.97 -36.82 -1.41
C LEU A 360 -5.16 -38.11 -1.20
N GLU A 361 -5.30 -39.10 -2.07
CA GLU A 361 -4.55 -40.35 -2.03
C GLU A 361 -3.06 -40.11 -2.21
N LEU A 362 -2.68 -39.27 -3.19
CA LEU A 362 -1.28 -38.92 -3.44
C LEU A 362 -0.65 -38.20 -2.23
N VAL A 363 -1.38 -37.27 -1.58
CA VAL A 363 -0.90 -36.61 -0.36
C VAL A 363 -0.80 -37.59 0.80
N ALA A 364 -1.79 -38.47 1.00
CA ALA A 364 -1.80 -39.48 2.07
C ALA A 364 -0.62 -40.46 1.92
N ALA A 365 -0.32 -40.90 0.70
CA ALA A 365 0.83 -41.75 0.42
C ALA A 365 2.18 -41.08 0.77
N ALA A 366 2.26 -39.76 0.74
CA ALA A 366 3.44 -39.02 1.14
C ALA A 366 3.58 -38.87 2.66
N ASP A 367 2.47 -38.90 3.42
CA ASP A 367 2.46 -38.63 4.88
C ASP A 367 3.34 -39.63 5.68
N ALA A 368 3.49 -40.87 5.18
CA ALA A 368 4.34 -41.92 5.82
C ALA A 368 5.85 -41.69 5.58
N ARG A 369 6.25 -40.75 4.77
CA ARG A 369 7.65 -40.52 4.38
C ARG A 369 8.23 -39.26 5.06
N PRO A 370 9.57 -39.16 5.22
CA PRO A 370 10.20 -37.94 5.72
C PRO A 370 9.80 -36.70 4.90
N ASP A 371 9.76 -35.55 5.56
CA ASP A 371 9.41 -34.29 4.93
C ASP A 371 10.68 -33.45 4.75
N ALA A 372 11.21 -33.41 3.53
CA ALA A 372 12.47 -32.76 3.21
C ALA A 372 12.48 -31.24 3.58
N LYS A 373 11.34 -30.54 3.53
CA LYS A 373 11.25 -29.13 3.94
C LYS A 373 11.37 -28.98 5.45
N SER A 374 10.69 -29.84 6.22
CA SER A 374 10.80 -29.86 7.68
C SER A 374 12.20 -30.28 8.14
N ASP A 375 12.83 -31.22 7.42
CA ASP A 375 14.19 -31.67 7.70
C ASP A 375 15.21 -30.54 7.45
N ALA A 376 15.05 -29.78 6.36
CA ALA A 376 15.87 -28.60 6.05
C ALA A 376 15.74 -27.51 7.15
N LEU A 377 14.52 -27.26 7.64
CA LEU A 377 14.32 -26.34 8.75
C LEU A 377 15.04 -26.83 10.03
N GLU A 378 14.89 -28.11 10.37
CA GLU A 378 15.52 -28.69 11.56
C GLU A 378 17.05 -28.63 11.46
N MET A 379 17.62 -28.89 10.28
CA MET A 379 19.06 -28.75 10.01
C MET A 379 19.54 -27.32 10.19
N LEU A 380 18.80 -26.34 9.67
CA LEU A 380 19.11 -24.91 9.81
C LEU A 380 19.12 -24.49 11.29
N LEU A 381 18.12 -24.90 12.07
CA LEU A 381 17.99 -24.57 13.48
C LEU A 381 18.99 -25.30 14.38
N SER A 382 19.41 -26.52 14.03
CA SER A 382 20.40 -27.30 14.79
C SER A 382 21.85 -26.92 14.43
N GLY A 383 22.07 -26.34 13.26
CA GLY A 383 23.39 -25.97 12.75
C GLY A 383 23.70 -24.49 12.93
N GLN A 384 23.56 -23.73 11.87
CA GLN A 384 23.99 -22.33 11.80
C GLN A 384 23.26 -21.40 12.80
N LEU A 385 22.06 -21.76 13.26
CA LEU A 385 21.21 -20.94 14.13
C LEU A 385 20.99 -21.55 15.52
N ALA A 386 21.80 -22.55 15.91
CA ALA A 386 21.59 -23.34 17.13
C ALA A 386 21.56 -22.51 18.43
N ALA A 387 22.31 -21.41 18.50
CA ALA A 387 22.38 -20.53 19.67
C ALA A 387 21.40 -19.34 19.61
N GLU A 388 20.67 -19.19 18.50
CA GLU A 388 19.91 -17.97 18.21
C GLU A 388 18.42 -18.12 18.54
N ARG A 389 17.83 -17.08 19.14
CA ARG A 389 16.39 -17.02 19.36
C ARG A 389 15.71 -16.71 18.02
N THR A 390 14.95 -17.68 17.51
CA THR A 390 14.48 -17.73 16.13
C THR A 390 12.97 -17.65 16.03
N ILE A 391 12.48 -16.84 15.08
CA ILE A 391 11.06 -16.83 14.67
C ILE A 391 10.95 -17.53 13.33
N VAL A 392 10.05 -18.51 13.23
CA VAL A 392 9.71 -19.21 12.00
C VAL A 392 8.34 -18.75 11.55
N PHE A 393 8.29 -18.03 10.42
CA PHE A 393 7.04 -17.56 9.83
C PHE A 393 6.52 -18.52 8.77
N THR A 394 5.21 -18.77 8.81
CA THR A 394 4.46 -19.50 7.79
C THR A 394 3.13 -18.82 7.50
N GLU A 395 2.57 -19.02 6.30
CA GLU A 395 1.27 -18.45 5.96
C GLU A 395 0.10 -19.25 6.56
N TYR A 396 0.28 -20.56 6.78
CA TYR A 396 -0.83 -21.46 7.13
C TYR A 396 -0.74 -21.99 8.55
N ARG A 397 -1.90 -21.99 9.24
CA ARG A 397 -2.03 -22.56 10.57
C ARG A 397 -1.64 -24.04 10.62
N ASP A 398 -2.10 -24.82 9.64
CA ASP A 398 -1.84 -26.26 9.60
C ASP A 398 -0.33 -26.55 9.41
N THR A 399 0.36 -25.71 8.62
CA THR A 399 1.82 -25.72 8.50
C THR A 399 2.49 -25.38 9.84
N ALA A 400 2.03 -24.33 10.53
CA ALA A 400 2.57 -23.96 11.83
C ALA A 400 2.46 -25.13 12.84
N LEU A 401 1.32 -25.81 12.87
CA LEU A 401 1.12 -26.99 13.73
C LEU A 401 1.99 -28.19 13.31
N GLN A 402 2.20 -28.40 12.00
CA GLN A 402 3.10 -29.43 11.49
C GLN A 402 4.55 -29.17 11.93
N ILE A 403 5.04 -27.94 11.71
CA ILE A 403 6.37 -27.49 12.15
C ILE A 403 6.54 -27.71 13.67
N THR A 404 5.57 -27.27 14.45
CA THR A 404 5.59 -27.40 15.91
C THR A 404 5.70 -28.85 16.35
N ARG A 405 4.89 -29.78 15.77
CA ARG A 405 4.97 -31.21 16.10
C ARG A 405 6.34 -31.81 15.79
N ARG A 406 6.99 -31.33 14.72
CA ARG A 406 8.33 -31.77 14.33
C ARG A 406 9.37 -31.24 15.29
N LEU A 407 9.41 -29.91 15.50
CA LEU A 407 10.47 -29.23 16.25
C LEU A 407 10.42 -29.48 17.76
N ARG A 408 9.25 -29.70 18.36
CA ARG A 408 9.11 -29.93 19.83
C ARG A 408 9.86 -31.16 20.33
N ARG A 409 10.34 -32.03 19.44
CA ARG A 409 11.16 -33.18 19.78
C ARG A 409 12.58 -32.80 20.20
N ARG A 410 13.06 -31.66 19.73
CA ARG A 410 14.45 -31.19 19.93
C ARG A 410 14.57 -29.80 20.52
N PHE A 411 13.53 -28.98 20.34
CA PHE A 411 13.53 -27.57 20.72
C PHE A 411 12.34 -27.25 21.64
N ARG A 412 12.52 -26.25 22.50
CA ARG A 412 11.42 -25.61 23.20
C ARG A 412 10.73 -24.64 22.24
N VAL A 413 9.50 -24.95 21.88
CA VAL A 413 8.75 -24.24 20.82
C VAL A 413 7.50 -23.61 21.38
N LEU A 414 7.31 -22.33 21.12
CA LEU A 414 6.05 -21.63 21.21
C LEU A 414 5.40 -21.50 19.84
N THR A 415 4.10 -21.61 19.76
CA THR A 415 3.34 -21.47 18.52
C THR A 415 2.25 -20.45 18.68
N VAL A 416 2.15 -19.51 17.74
CA VAL A 416 1.11 -18.47 17.76
C VAL A 416 0.45 -18.39 16.39
N THR A 417 -0.87 -18.62 16.35
CA THR A 417 -1.69 -18.49 15.16
C THR A 417 -2.76 -17.41 15.36
N GLY A 418 -3.54 -17.09 14.32
CA GLY A 418 -4.61 -16.08 14.40
C GLY A 418 -5.65 -16.36 15.50
N GLY A 419 -5.93 -17.63 15.80
CA GLY A 419 -6.99 -18.04 16.73
C GLY A 419 -6.49 -18.62 18.07
N ALA A 420 -5.20 -19.04 18.18
CA ALA A 420 -4.71 -19.72 19.37
C ALA A 420 -3.19 -19.67 19.51
N ALA A 421 -2.69 -19.98 20.73
CA ALA A 421 -1.28 -20.14 21.00
C ALA A 421 -1.04 -21.40 21.84
N TRP A 422 0.18 -21.96 21.71
CA TRP A 422 0.59 -23.18 22.40
C TRP A 422 2.04 -23.08 22.91
N ALA A 423 2.29 -23.68 24.04
CA ALA A 423 3.62 -23.98 24.57
C ALA A 423 3.79 -25.51 24.52
N GLY A 424 4.53 -26.01 23.53
CA GLY A 424 4.55 -27.44 23.25
C GLY A 424 3.15 -28.00 22.93
N PRO A 425 2.63 -28.95 23.76
CA PRO A 425 1.28 -29.49 23.60
C PRO A 425 0.19 -28.61 24.23
N ASP A 426 0.53 -27.75 25.17
CA ASP A 426 -0.41 -27.04 26.02
C ASP A 426 -0.92 -25.76 25.36
N ARG A 427 -2.21 -25.53 25.49
CA ARG A 427 -2.82 -24.27 25.01
C ARG A 427 -2.60 -23.17 26.02
N VAL A 428 -2.00 -22.08 25.57
CA VAL A 428 -1.72 -20.90 26.40
C VAL A 428 -2.39 -19.66 25.82
N SER A 429 -2.46 -18.57 26.59
CA SER A 429 -2.92 -17.32 26.01
C SER A 429 -1.84 -16.78 25.05
N ARG A 430 -2.30 -16.13 23.95
CA ARG A 430 -1.39 -15.50 23.01
C ARG A 430 -0.43 -14.50 23.69
N ARG A 431 -0.94 -13.79 24.70
CA ARG A 431 -0.14 -12.87 25.50
C ARG A 431 0.99 -13.59 26.21
N CYS A 432 0.65 -14.66 26.92
CA CYS A 432 1.60 -15.45 27.69
C CYS A 432 2.73 -15.99 26.78
N ALA A 433 2.37 -16.56 25.61
CA ALA A 433 3.36 -17.05 24.65
C ALA A 433 4.30 -15.94 24.15
N LEU A 434 3.77 -14.76 23.85
CA LEU A 434 4.57 -13.65 23.35
C LEU A 434 5.43 -12.99 24.44
N ASP A 435 4.89 -12.84 25.65
CA ASP A 435 5.61 -12.29 26.79
C ASP A 435 6.75 -13.22 27.21
N ALA A 436 6.54 -14.54 27.13
CA ALA A 436 7.58 -15.54 27.39
C ALA A 436 8.67 -15.57 26.29
N PHE A 437 8.29 -15.39 25.02
CA PHE A 437 9.27 -15.39 23.91
C PHE A 437 10.08 -14.10 23.84
N SER A 438 9.47 -12.94 24.11
CA SER A 438 10.11 -11.62 23.96
C SER A 438 9.91 -10.75 25.22
N PRO A 439 10.41 -11.19 26.38
CA PRO A 439 10.11 -10.53 27.65
C PRO A 439 10.70 -9.12 27.75
N ARG A 440 11.94 -8.90 27.28
CA ARG A 440 12.59 -7.59 27.31
C ARG A 440 11.86 -6.57 26.44
N ALA A 441 11.60 -6.92 25.20
CA ALA A 441 10.93 -6.04 24.25
C ALA A 441 9.48 -5.71 24.63
N ARG A 442 8.88 -6.53 25.48
CA ARG A 442 7.48 -6.39 25.90
C ARG A 442 7.31 -5.91 27.35
N GLY A 443 8.44 -5.65 28.05
CA GLY A 443 8.42 -5.24 29.45
C GLY A 443 7.77 -6.28 30.38
N ALA A 444 7.89 -7.57 30.05
CA ALA A 444 7.31 -8.68 30.80
C ALA A 444 8.37 -9.38 31.65
N ARG A 445 7.96 -10.03 32.73
CA ARG A 445 8.84 -10.95 33.46
C ARG A 445 9.06 -12.21 32.61
N ALA A 446 10.31 -12.63 32.49
CA ALA A 446 10.64 -13.92 31.90
C ALA A 446 10.02 -15.05 32.75
N ASP A 447 9.31 -15.97 32.10
CA ASP A 447 8.81 -17.21 32.74
C ASP A 447 9.71 -18.37 32.30
N PRO A 448 10.56 -18.92 33.21
CA PRO A 448 11.48 -19.99 32.86
C PRO A 448 10.79 -21.26 32.35
N LEU A 449 9.55 -21.50 32.77
CA LEU A 449 8.77 -22.68 32.34
C LEU A 449 8.32 -22.55 30.87
N LEU A 450 8.09 -21.34 30.42
CA LEU A 450 7.63 -21.04 29.06
C LEU A 450 8.76 -20.49 28.16
N GLU A 451 9.99 -20.36 28.67
CA GLU A 451 11.11 -19.91 27.85
C GLU A 451 11.30 -20.83 26.64
N ALA A 452 11.36 -20.24 25.46
CA ALA A 452 11.52 -20.96 24.21
C ALA A 452 12.55 -20.33 23.30
N GLN A 453 13.29 -21.19 22.61
CA GLN A 453 14.25 -20.78 21.59
C GLN A 453 13.58 -20.45 20.27
N VAL A 454 12.50 -21.17 19.93
CA VAL A 454 11.81 -21.07 18.65
C VAL A 454 10.37 -20.62 18.86
N LEU A 455 9.96 -19.58 18.13
CA LEU A 455 8.57 -19.18 17.96
C LEU A 455 8.12 -19.51 16.54
N VAL A 456 7.11 -20.36 16.39
CA VAL A 456 6.43 -20.58 15.10
C VAL A 456 5.21 -19.67 15.03
N ALA A 457 5.11 -18.83 14.03
CA ALA A 457 4.05 -17.83 13.93
C ALA A 457 3.43 -17.76 12.54
N THR A 458 2.10 -17.56 12.49
CA THR A 458 1.44 -17.18 11.23
C THR A 458 1.46 -15.66 11.04
N ASP A 459 1.38 -15.18 9.78
CA ASP A 459 1.40 -13.75 9.46
C ASP A 459 0.33 -12.96 10.22
N VAL A 460 -0.91 -13.46 10.22
CA VAL A 460 -2.03 -12.83 10.95
C VAL A 460 -1.76 -12.70 12.46
N ALA A 461 -1.08 -13.68 13.01
CA ALA A 461 -0.72 -13.65 14.43
C ALA A 461 0.41 -12.66 14.69
N SER A 462 1.26 -12.41 13.72
CA SER A 462 2.47 -11.59 13.89
C SER A 462 2.22 -10.10 13.65
N GLU A 463 1.09 -9.72 13.04
CA GLU A 463 0.78 -8.31 12.82
C GLU A 463 0.80 -7.53 14.14
N GLY A 464 1.65 -6.50 14.20
CA GLY A 464 1.78 -5.61 15.34
C GLY A 464 2.62 -6.11 16.51
N MET A 465 3.19 -7.30 16.48
CA MET A 465 3.97 -7.81 17.60
C MET A 465 5.38 -7.21 17.68
N ASN A 466 5.82 -6.87 18.89
CA ASN A 466 7.21 -6.55 19.18
C ASN A 466 7.94 -7.82 19.61
N LEU A 467 8.90 -8.27 18.80
CA LEU A 467 9.65 -9.52 19.00
C LEU A 467 11.17 -9.26 18.91
N GLN A 468 11.62 -8.09 19.34
CA GLN A 468 13.01 -7.65 19.26
C GLN A 468 14.01 -8.49 20.06
N ASP A 469 13.55 -9.40 20.94
CA ASP A 469 14.45 -10.32 21.65
C ASP A 469 14.97 -11.44 20.75
N ALA A 470 14.35 -11.67 19.61
CA ALA A 470 14.86 -12.57 18.59
C ALA A 470 15.97 -11.90 17.75
N SER A 471 16.85 -12.72 17.20
CA SER A 471 17.94 -12.33 16.30
C SER A 471 17.77 -12.92 14.90
N VAL A 472 16.90 -13.91 14.74
CA VAL A 472 16.70 -14.62 13.48
C VAL A 472 15.22 -14.67 13.07
N VAL A 473 14.98 -14.42 11.78
CA VAL A 473 13.68 -14.60 11.14
C VAL A 473 13.82 -15.61 10.01
N VAL A 474 13.16 -16.74 10.14
CA VAL A 474 13.07 -17.77 9.10
C VAL A 474 11.75 -17.66 8.38
N ASN A 475 11.78 -17.45 7.07
CA ASN A 475 10.60 -17.56 6.22
C ASN A 475 10.48 -18.99 5.72
N TYR A 476 9.62 -19.78 6.36
CA TYR A 476 9.32 -21.15 5.96
C TYR A 476 8.57 -21.19 4.64
N ASP A 477 7.60 -20.29 4.49
CA ASP A 477 6.91 -20.00 3.23
C ASP A 477 7.29 -18.60 2.77
N LEU A 478 7.67 -18.46 1.51
CA LEU A 478 7.90 -17.16 0.90
C LEU A 478 6.55 -16.51 0.56
N PRO A 479 6.22 -15.35 1.14
CA PRO A 479 4.96 -14.69 0.84
C PRO A 479 4.95 -14.15 -0.59
N TRP A 480 3.77 -14.10 -1.20
CA TRP A 480 3.60 -13.55 -2.56
C TRP A 480 3.95 -12.07 -2.63
N ASN A 481 3.65 -11.34 -1.58
CA ASN A 481 4.01 -9.95 -1.49
C ASN A 481 5.36 -9.83 -0.75
N PRO A 482 6.42 -9.36 -1.41
CA PRO A 482 7.75 -9.20 -0.80
C PRO A 482 7.72 -8.26 0.40
N VAL A 483 6.77 -7.35 0.43
CA VAL A 483 6.55 -6.46 1.57
C VAL A 483 6.25 -7.22 2.87
N ARG A 484 5.62 -8.39 2.79
CA ARG A 484 5.41 -9.24 3.99
C ARG A 484 6.72 -9.76 4.57
N VAL A 485 7.74 -10.04 3.73
CA VAL A 485 9.08 -10.38 4.22
C VAL A 485 9.65 -9.23 5.05
N MET A 486 9.50 -8.00 4.56
CA MET A 486 9.91 -6.81 5.32
C MET A 486 9.10 -6.61 6.60
N GLN A 487 7.80 -6.83 6.55
CA GLN A 487 6.92 -6.75 7.74
C GLN A 487 7.32 -7.80 8.78
N ARG A 488 7.64 -9.04 8.35
CA ARG A 488 8.17 -10.09 9.23
C ARG A 488 9.51 -9.69 9.84
N ALA A 489 10.46 -9.24 9.03
CA ALA A 489 11.75 -8.72 9.51
C ALA A 489 11.56 -7.56 10.49
N GLY A 490 10.68 -6.64 10.21
CA GLY A 490 10.38 -5.49 11.07
C GLY A 490 9.70 -5.82 12.41
N ARG A 491 9.36 -7.08 12.68
CA ARG A 491 8.93 -7.54 14.03
C ARG A 491 10.11 -7.65 14.97
N VAL A 492 11.30 -7.87 14.43
CA VAL A 492 12.57 -8.02 15.16
C VAL A 492 13.44 -6.78 15.00
N ASP A 493 13.49 -6.25 13.79
CA ASP A 493 14.33 -5.14 13.36
C ASP A 493 13.61 -3.80 13.58
N ARG A 494 13.78 -3.23 14.78
CA ARG A 494 13.22 -1.91 15.15
C ARG A 494 14.30 -1.01 15.73
N LEU A 495 14.05 0.29 15.75
CA LEU A 495 14.88 1.29 16.45
C LEU A 495 15.07 0.90 17.93
N GLY A 496 16.28 1.12 18.44
CA GLY A 496 16.65 0.78 19.82
C GLY A 496 17.33 -0.58 20.00
N ALA A 497 17.47 -1.38 18.94
CA ALA A 497 18.23 -2.62 18.94
C ALA A 497 19.68 -2.42 18.44
N ALA A 498 20.32 -1.33 18.84
CA ALA A 498 21.67 -0.96 18.41
C ALA A 498 22.69 -2.08 18.68
N GLY A 499 23.64 -2.26 17.76
CA GLY A 499 24.73 -3.24 17.88
C GLY A 499 24.31 -4.71 17.70
N ARG A 500 23.07 -4.99 17.32
CA ARG A 500 22.55 -6.34 17.04
C ARG A 500 22.54 -6.63 15.55
N THR A 501 22.78 -7.88 15.20
CA THR A 501 22.54 -8.38 13.83
C THR A 501 21.24 -9.13 13.78
N VAL A 502 20.39 -8.84 12.79
CA VAL A 502 19.17 -9.58 12.50
C VAL A 502 19.39 -10.40 11.24
N THR A 503 19.38 -11.71 11.39
CA THR A 503 19.57 -12.66 10.28
C THR A 503 18.22 -13.04 9.68
N LEU A 504 18.11 -12.90 8.35
CA LEU A 504 16.94 -13.36 7.57
C LEU A 504 17.33 -14.63 6.83
N ALA A 505 16.58 -15.70 7.05
CA ALA A 505 16.76 -16.98 6.38
C ALA A 505 15.50 -17.37 5.60
N HIS A 506 15.68 -18.04 4.47
CA HIS A 506 14.59 -18.46 3.59
C HIS A 506 14.73 -19.93 3.23
N LEU A 507 13.60 -20.68 3.26
CA LEU A 507 13.52 -22.01 2.66
C LEU A 507 13.03 -21.87 1.24
N VAL A 508 13.76 -22.46 0.27
CA VAL A 508 13.47 -22.34 -1.17
C VAL A 508 13.49 -23.75 -1.80
N PRO A 509 12.53 -24.11 -2.65
CA PRO A 509 12.55 -25.40 -3.32
C PRO A 509 13.70 -25.48 -4.32
N ALA A 510 14.61 -26.47 -4.16
CA ALA A 510 15.74 -26.73 -5.03
C ALA A 510 15.25 -27.17 -6.42
N GLY A 511 15.74 -26.56 -7.48
CA GLY A 511 15.39 -26.93 -8.88
C GLY A 511 13.89 -26.90 -9.20
N GLY A 512 13.05 -26.85 -8.17
CA GLY A 512 11.59 -26.99 -8.23
C GLY A 512 10.89 -25.76 -8.81
N LEU A 513 11.56 -24.63 -8.85
CA LEU A 513 11.10 -23.47 -9.62
C LEU A 513 10.92 -23.79 -11.10
N ARG A 514 11.75 -24.61 -11.71
CA ARG A 514 11.57 -25.01 -13.13
C ARG A 514 10.34 -25.89 -13.31
N GLN A 515 10.02 -26.76 -12.35
CA GLN A 515 8.84 -27.64 -12.40
C GLN A 515 7.54 -26.86 -12.15
N LEU A 516 7.56 -25.90 -11.22
CA LEU A 516 6.43 -24.99 -11.00
C LEU A 516 6.33 -23.88 -12.07
N THR A 517 7.44 -23.42 -12.67
CA THR A 517 7.43 -22.34 -13.67
C THR A 517 6.69 -22.69 -14.94
N GLY A 518 6.67 -23.96 -15.35
CA GLY A 518 5.84 -24.42 -16.49
C GLY A 518 4.37 -24.19 -16.22
N VAL A 519 3.88 -24.66 -15.09
CA VAL A 519 2.49 -24.51 -14.65
C VAL A 519 2.15 -23.03 -14.39
N LEU A 520 3.03 -22.30 -13.73
CA LEU A 520 2.83 -20.87 -13.45
C LEU A 520 2.86 -20.00 -14.69
N ARG A 521 3.68 -20.35 -15.71
CA ARG A 521 3.69 -19.67 -17.00
C ARG A 521 2.37 -19.88 -17.75
N THR A 522 1.85 -21.10 -17.74
CA THR A 522 0.54 -21.44 -18.32
C THR A 522 -0.59 -20.71 -17.60
N LEU A 523 -0.56 -20.66 -16.25
CA LEU A 523 -1.52 -19.92 -15.45
C LEU A 523 -1.44 -18.41 -15.71
N ARG A 524 -0.24 -17.86 -15.90
CA ARG A 524 -0.03 -16.46 -16.28
C ARG A 524 -0.64 -16.14 -17.63
N ALA A 525 -0.44 -17.00 -18.61
CA ALA A 525 -1.06 -16.87 -19.94
C ALA A 525 -2.59 -16.92 -19.85
N LYS A 526 -3.16 -17.89 -19.13
CA LYS A 526 -4.61 -18.02 -18.91
C LYS A 526 -5.21 -16.80 -18.17
N LEU A 527 -4.51 -16.25 -17.17
CA LEU A 527 -4.95 -15.07 -16.42
C LEU A 527 -4.85 -13.76 -17.25
N ALA A 528 -3.85 -13.65 -18.11
CA ALA A 528 -3.66 -12.51 -19.00
C ALA A 528 -4.68 -12.50 -20.16
N ALA A 529 -5.07 -13.67 -20.66
CA ALA A 529 -6.02 -13.83 -21.77
C ALA A 529 -7.49 -13.65 -21.35
N ALA A 530 -7.81 -13.74 -20.05
CA ALA A 530 -9.19 -13.64 -19.58
C ALA A 530 -9.71 -12.18 -19.62
N PRO A 531 -10.95 -11.92 -20.10
CA PRO A 531 -11.51 -10.57 -20.16
C PRO A 531 -11.53 -9.91 -18.78
N ARG A 532 -11.09 -8.65 -18.72
CA ARG A 532 -11.09 -7.80 -17.51
C ARG A 532 -12.50 -7.34 -17.11
N ALA A 533 -13.44 -8.27 -16.97
CA ALA A 533 -14.78 -7.97 -16.46
C ALA A 533 -14.73 -8.04 -14.93
N ILE A 534 -15.02 -6.92 -14.28
CA ILE A 534 -15.12 -6.65 -12.85
C ILE A 534 -13.80 -6.17 -12.24
N GLY A 535 -13.69 -4.83 -12.06
CA GLY A 535 -12.79 -4.10 -11.19
C GLY A 535 -11.34 -4.59 -11.23
N ALA A 536 -10.41 -3.77 -11.73
CA ALA A 536 -9.00 -4.13 -11.89
C ALA A 536 -8.41 -4.76 -10.61
N GLU A 537 -8.53 -6.07 -10.48
CA GLU A 537 -7.72 -6.81 -9.52
C GLU A 537 -6.29 -6.90 -10.07
N PRO A 538 -5.29 -6.71 -9.20
CA PRO A 538 -3.89 -6.78 -9.58
C PRO A 538 -3.57 -8.15 -10.19
N ASP A 539 -2.61 -8.18 -11.09
CA ASP A 539 -2.05 -9.43 -11.59
C ASP A 539 -1.58 -10.28 -10.40
N PRO A 540 -2.29 -11.37 -10.07
CA PRO A 540 -1.91 -12.21 -8.94
C PRO A 540 -0.54 -12.87 -9.12
N LEU A 541 0.04 -12.78 -10.32
CA LEU A 541 1.33 -13.35 -10.69
C LEU A 541 2.46 -12.31 -10.73
N ALA A 542 2.16 -10.99 -10.76
CA ALA A 542 3.19 -9.97 -10.53
C ALA A 542 3.83 -10.12 -9.13
N ALA A 543 3.17 -10.85 -8.24
CA ALA A 543 3.64 -11.18 -6.92
C ALA A 543 4.61 -12.38 -6.85
N LEU A 544 4.89 -13.05 -7.96
CA LEU A 544 5.84 -14.18 -8.01
C LEU A 544 7.30 -13.71 -8.21
N TRP A 545 7.66 -12.59 -7.58
CA TRP A 545 9.00 -12.01 -7.59
C TRP A 545 10.10 -12.99 -7.17
N TRP A 546 9.77 -13.98 -6.33
CA TRP A 546 10.68 -15.03 -5.89
C TRP A 546 11.02 -16.05 -6.99
N LEU A 547 10.28 -16.06 -8.11
CA LEU A 547 10.66 -16.83 -9.29
C LEU A 547 11.93 -16.27 -9.97
N ASP A 548 12.20 -14.97 -9.82
CA ASP A 548 13.41 -14.33 -10.32
C ASP A 548 14.61 -14.56 -9.38
N LEU A 549 14.39 -15.06 -8.16
CA LEU A 549 15.43 -15.44 -7.21
C LEU A 549 16.18 -16.76 -7.58
N ALA A 550 15.80 -17.42 -8.67
CA ALA A 550 16.55 -18.54 -9.21
C ALA A 550 17.95 -18.16 -9.78
N ARG A 551 18.28 -16.86 -9.83
CA ARG A 551 19.65 -16.38 -9.97
C ARG A 551 20.32 -16.41 -8.60
N PRO A 552 21.63 -16.77 -8.52
CA PRO A 552 22.31 -16.92 -7.23
C PRO A 552 22.08 -15.67 -6.38
N LEU A 553 21.59 -15.87 -5.16
CA LEU A 553 21.29 -14.88 -4.12
C LEU A 553 22.54 -14.13 -3.59
N ALA A 554 23.57 -14.00 -4.42
CA ALA A 554 24.81 -13.26 -4.13
C ALA A 554 24.65 -11.74 -4.22
N VAL A 555 23.51 -11.24 -4.70
CA VAL A 555 23.22 -9.81 -4.70
C VAL A 555 22.50 -9.51 -3.40
N SER A 556 23.03 -8.61 -2.60
CA SER A 556 22.35 -8.08 -1.41
C SER A 556 20.97 -7.58 -1.86
N ILE A 557 19.93 -8.36 -1.53
CA ILE A 557 18.58 -8.00 -1.90
C ILE A 557 18.25 -6.77 -1.08
N ASP A 558 18.22 -5.62 -1.72
CA ASP A 558 17.64 -4.42 -1.14
C ASP A 558 16.14 -4.67 -1.02
N LEU A 559 15.72 -5.26 0.11
CA LEU A 559 14.33 -5.56 0.43
C LEU A 559 13.44 -4.30 0.32
N GLU A 560 14.03 -3.12 0.43
CA GLU A 560 13.33 -1.85 0.31
C GLU A 560 13.00 -1.51 -1.15
N SER A 561 13.77 -2.01 -2.13
CA SER A 561 13.50 -1.78 -3.55
C SER A 561 12.14 -2.35 -4.02
N TRP A 562 11.60 -3.33 -3.31
CA TRP A 562 10.31 -3.94 -3.63
C TRP A 562 9.07 -3.16 -3.19
N ARG A 563 9.26 -2.13 -2.36
CA ARG A 563 8.12 -1.34 -1.85
C ARG A 563 7.39 -0.53 -2.93
N ARG A 564 7.88 -0.46 -4.16
CA ARG A 564 7.33 0.39 -5.23
C ARG A 564 7.07 1.82 -4.76
N VAL A 565 7.96 2.35 -3.92
CA VAL A 565 7.82 3.67 -3.31
C VAL A 565 8.57 4.76 -4.07
N GLU A 566 9.22 4.41 -5.17
CA GLU A 566 10.07 5.33 -5.92
C GLU A 566 9.41 6.69 -6.22
N PRO A 567 8.14 6.74 -6.68
CA PRO A 567 7.46 8.01 -6.89
C PRO A 567 7.33 8.87 -5.61
N PHE A 568 7.21 8.22 -4.45
CA PHE A 568 7.07 8.91 -3.16
C PHE A 568 8.43 9.33 -2.59
N GLU A 569 9.47 8.50 -2.75
CA GLU A 569 10.82 8.75 -2.22
C GLU A 569 11.63 9.71 -3.08
N ALA A 570 11.25 9.92 -4.33
CA ALA A 570 11.95 10.81 -5.23
C ALA A 570 12.11 12.22 -4.62
N ALA A 571 11.05 12.77 -4.05
CA ALA A 571 11.10 14.07 -3.40
C ALA A 571 12.10 14.11 -2.21
N GLU A 572 12.24 13.04 -1.45
CA GLU A 572 13.22 12.95 -0.37
C GLU A 572 14.66 12.94 -0.89
N ARG A 573 14.91 12.17 -1.95
CA ARG A 573 16.22 12.16 -2.62
C ARG A 573 16.55 13.54 -3.18
N TRP A 574 15.60 14.21 -3.79
CA TRP A 574 15.78 15.55 -4.35
C TRP A 574 16.09 16.59 -3.27
N ARG A 575 15.43 16.50 -2.09
CA ARG A 575 15.75 17.38 -0.94
C ARG A 575 17.20 17.22 -0.46
N MET A 576 17.70 15.99 -0.41
CA MET A 576 19.10 15.72 -0.06
C MET A 576 20.07 16.32 -1.08
N ILE A 577 19.73 16.27 -2.37
CA ILE A 577 20.57 16.75 -3.47
C ILE A 577 20.52 18.28 -3.59
N ALA A 578 19.30 18.85 -3.53
CA ALA A 578 19.10 20.29 -3.60
C ALA A 578 19.84 21.04 -2.48
N GLY A 579 19.85 20.44 -1.26
CA GLY A 579 20.49 21.03 -0.07
C GLY A 579 19.75 22.28 0.44
N PRO A 580 20.15 22.80 1.62
CA PRO A 580 19.50 23.96 2.22
C PRO A 580 19.85 25.28 1.53
N ALA A 581 20.96 25.35 0.82
CA ALA A 581 21.52 26.58 0.23
C ALA A 581 21.10 26.81 -1.24
N CYS A 582 20.19 25.99 -1.79
CA CYS A 582 19.78 26.17 -3.17
C CYS A 582 18.75 27.30 -3.30
N GLU A 583 19.05 28.28 -4.15
CA GLU A 583 18.07 29.32 -4.52
C GLU A 583 16.87 28.69 -5.23
N ARG A 584 15.74 28.65 -4.54
CA ARG A 584 14.48 28.13 -5.07
C ARG A 584 13.89 29.06 -6.14
N ARG A 585 14.30 30.32 -6.15
CA ARG A 585 13.80 31.39 -7.04
C ARG A 585 14.96 32.17 -7.66
N PRO A 586 15.65 31.58 -8.65
CA PRO A 586 16.72 32.30 -9.31
C PRO A 586 16.16 33.53 -10.03
N PRO A 587 16.84 34.69 -9.97
CA PRO A 587 16.38 35.93 -10.59
C PRO A 587 16.29 35.87 -12.14
N ARG A 588 16.99 34.89 -12.72
CA ARG A 588 16.99 34.61 -14.18
C ARG A 588 16.90 33.11 -14.40
N PRO A 589 16.30 32.63 -15.52
CA PRO A 589 16.29 31.23 -15.88
C PRO A 589 17.71 30.64 -15.91
N LEU A 590 17.86 29.45 -15.28
CA LEU A 590 19.13 28.74 -15.28
C LEU A 590 19.16 27.73 -16.42
N ILE A 591 19.98 27.99 -17.42
CA ILE A 591 20.10 27.18 -18.65
C ILE A 591 21.44 26.48 -18.65
N ALA A 592 21.45 25.15 -18.84
CA ALA A 592 22.64 24.34 -18.89
C ALA A 592 22.56 23.25 -19.95
N ALA A 593 23.69 22.99 -20.60
CA ALA A 593 23.91 21.80 -21.40
C ALA A 593 25.08 20.99 -20.79
N GLY A 594 25.00 19.68 -20.88
CA GLY A 594 26.02 18.78 -20.33
C GLY A 594 26.23 17.52 -21.16
N MET A 595 27.44 16.97 -21.06
CA MET A 595 27.88 15.74 -21.69
C MET A 595 27.86 14.61 -20.66
N LEU A 596 27.19 13.51 -20.97
CA LEU A 596 27.18 12.26 -20.19
C LEU A 596 28.17 11.25 -20.77
N ASP A 597 28.61 10.32 -19.94
CA ASP A 597 29.33 9.13 -20.39
C ASP A 597 28.43 8.26 -21.30
N ALA A 598 29.07 7.45 -22.18
CA ALA A 598 28.41 6.74 -23.29
C ALA A 598 27.27 5.79 -22.89
N ASP A 599 27.23 5.32 -21.64
CA ASP A 599 26.23 4.34 -21.14
C ASP A 599 24.96 4.97 -20.55
N ARG A 600 24.76 6.28 -20.69
CA ARG A 600 23.61 6.99 -20.09
C ARG A 600 22.74 7.64 -21.15
N ASP A 601 21.43 7.51 -21.00
CA ASP A 601 20.46 8.10 -21.92
C ASP A 601 20.55 9.63 -21.96
N ALA A 602 20.67 10.19 -23.17
CA ALA A 602 20.52 11.63 -23.45
C ALA A 602 19.08 12.09 -23.16
N GLY A 603 18.90 13.38 -22.96
CA GLY A 603 17.55 13.95 -22.78
C GLY A 603 17.61 15.46 -22.55
N ALA A 604 16.47 16.10 -22.77
CA ALA A 604 16.29 17.50 -22.43
C ALA A 604 15.01 17.71 -21.59
N GLY A 605 15.01 18.75 -20.78
CA GLY A 605 13.87 19.08 -19.94
C GLY A 605 13.82 20.56 -19.58
N LEU A 606 12.60 21.02 -19.33
CA LEU A 606 12.28 22.39 -18.98
C LEU A 606 11.44 22.39 -17.70
N LEU A 607 11.84 23.20 -16.72
CA LEU A 607 11.01 23.55 -15.59
C LEU A 607 10.43 24.94 -15.84
N MET A 608 9.17 25.01 -16.14
CA MET A 608 8.39 26.24 -16.14
C MET A 608 7.57 26.34 -14.84
N ALA A 609 7.03 27.51 -14.55
CA ALA A 609 6.10 27.67 -13.44
C ALA A 609 5.02 28.70 -13.78
N LEU A 610 3.84 28.52 -13.21
CA LEU A 610 2.84 29.56 -13.08
C LEU A 610 3.15 30.32 -11.79
N GLU A 611 3.38 31.61 -11.90
CA GLU A 611 3.69 32.49 -10.76
C GLU A 611 2.59 33.52 -10.58
N TRP A 612 2.04 33.58 -9.38
CA TRP A 612 1.00 34.54 -8.99
C TRP A 612 1.62 35.81 -8.42
N PRO A 613 0.88 36.93 -8.37
CA PRO A 613 1.36 38.18 -7.80
C PRO A 613 1.78 38.09 -6.31
N ASP A 614 1.15 37.19 -5.55
CA ASP A 614 1.50 36.89 -4.16
C ASP A 614 2.79 36.03 -4.02
N GLY A 615 3.41 35.69 -5.14
CA GLY A 615 4.62 34.86 -5.20
C GLY A 615 4.38 33.37 -5.12
N ALA A 616 3.13 32.91 -5.06
CA ALA A 616 2.84 31.49 -5.15
C ALA A 616 3.23 30.94 -6.53
N ARG A 617 3.80 29.73 -6.55
CA ARG A 617 4.24 29.06 -7.79
C ARG A 617 3.68 27.65 -7.92
N VAL A 618 3.29 27.32 -9.15
CA VAL A 618 2.94 25.93 -9.54
C VAL A 618 3.92 25.48 -10.61
N PRO A 619 4.75 24.48 -10.34
CA PRO A 619 5.74 23.97 -11.28
C PRO A 619 5.04 23.27 -12.46
N LEU A 620 5.55 23.51 -13.65
CA LEU A 620 5.16 22.87 -14.90
C LEU A 620 6.39 22.15 -15.47
N PRO A 621 6.62 20.90 -15.08
CA PRO A 621 7.78 20.14 -15.54
C PRO A 621 7.51 19.52 -16.92
N TYR A 622 8.46 19.65 -17.82
CA TYR A 622 8.42 19.04 -19.15
C TYR A 622 9.73 18.30 -19.46
N VAL A 623 9.59 17.12 -20.04
CA VAL A 623 10.70 16.35 -20.61
C VAL A 623 10.46 16.23 -22.11
N LEU A 624 11.51 16.46 -22.90
CA LEU A 624 11.49 16.35 -24.35
C LEU A 624 12.03 14.98 -24.76
N ASN A 625 11.31 14.34 -25.66
CA ASN A 625 11.74 13.12 -26.32
C ASN A 625 12.66 13.43 -27.50
N GLY A 626 13.43 12.46 -27.99
CA GLY A 626 14.34 12.61 -29.10
C GLY A 626 13.66 12.96 -30.44
N ASP A 627 12.35 12.73 -30.59
CA ASP A 627 11.51 13.07 -31.74
C ASP A 627 10.96 14.51 -31.69
N GLY A 628 11.34 15.28 -30.67
CA GLY A 628 10.84 16.65 -30.46
C GLY A 628 9.47 16.75 -29.80
N THR A 629 8.83 15.63 -29.49
CA THR A 629 7.62 15.64 -28.67
C THR A 629 7.98 15.91 -27.20
N HIS A 630 7.00 16.36 -26.41
CA HIS A 630 7.20 16.65 -25.00
C HIS A 630 6.17 15.97 -24.12
N ARG A 631 6.56 15.68 -22.88
CA ARG A 631 5.71 15.10 -21.86
C ARG A 631 5.77 15.91 -20.56
N ALA A 632 4.62 16.20 -19.97
CA ALA A 632 4.55 16.82 -18.65
C ALA A 632 4.81 15.75 -17.57
N ASP A 633 6.03 15.66 -17.06
CA ASP A 633 6.43 14.61 -16.11
C ASP A 633 7.49 15.12 -15.13
N GLY A 634 7.04 15.44 -13.91
CA GLY A 634 7.92 15.94 -12.85
C GLY A 634 8.92 14.90 -12.35
N HIS A 635 8.55 13.62 -12.36
CA HIS A 635 9.45 12.56 -11.94
C HIS A 635 10.59 12.37 -12.96
N ALA A 636 10.26 12.31 -14.25
CA ALA A 636 11.26 12.19 -15.30
C ALA A 636 12.18 13.42 -15.37
N LEU A 637 11.65 14.63 -15.19
CA LEU A 637 12.47 15.85 -15.10
C LEU A 637 13.40 15.82 -13.88
N GLY A 638 12.93 15.36 -12.72
CA GLY A 638 13.74 15.19 -11.53
C GLY A 638 14.86 14.18 -11.75
N GLN A 639 14.60 13.06 -12.41
CA GLN A 639 15.63 12.09 -12.79
C GLN A 639 16.64 12.66 -13.78
N LEU A 640 16.21 13.44 -14.76
CA LEU A 640 17.09 14.15 -15.68
C LEU A 640 18.02 15.11 -14.93
N ALA A 641 17.47 15.88 -13.97
CA ALA A 641 18.24 16.78 -13.13
C ALA A 641 19.28 16.02 -12.28
N VAL A 642 18.93 14.87 -11.72
CA VAL A 642 19.89 14.02 -10.98
C VAL A 642 21.03 13.55 -11.89
N ARG A 643 20.73 13.18 -13.13
CA ARG A 643 21.78 12.80 -14.10
C ARG A 643 22.70 13.98 -14.43
N ALA A 644 22.16 15.18 -14.53
CA ALA A 644 22.91 16.39 -14.83
C ALA A 644 23.96 16.78 -13.75
N LEU A 645 23.84 16.27 -12.53
CA LEU A 645 24.82 16.52 -11.46
C LEU A 645 26.24 15.99 -11.80
N GLY A 646 26.32 14.91 -12.56
CA GLY A 646 27.57 14.28 -12.98
C GLY A 646 27.97 14.61 -14.42
N ALA A 647 27.26 15.48 -15.11
CA ALA A 647 27.54 15.81 -16.50
C ALA A 647 28.64 16.87 -16.65
N GLY A 648 29.55 16.68 -17.60
CA GLY A 648 30.52 17.70 -18.02
C GLY A 648 29.80 18.90 -18.64
N ALA A 649 30.24 20.13 -18.32
CA ALA A 649 29.56 21.32 -18.84
C ALA A 649 29.83 21.52 -20.35
N LEU A 650 28.76 21.86 -21.05
CA LEU A 650 28.82 22.30 -22.46
C LEU A 650 28.37 23.77 -22.57
N PRO A 651 28.82 24.52 -23.58
CA PRO A 651 28.22 25.81 -23.89
C PRO A 651 26.74 25.68 -24.15
N ALA A 652 25.95 26.54 -23.54
CA ALA A 652 24.49 26.60 -23.76
C ALA A 652 24.00 28.03 -23.71
N SER A 653 23.11 28.36 -24.64
CA SER A 653 22.45 29.67 -24.70
C SER A 653 20.92 29.51 -24.70
N PRO A 654 20.16 30.57 -24.42
CA PRO A 654 18.70 30.52 -24.52
C PRO A 654 18.18 30.12 -25.93
N SER A 655 18.93 30.48 -26.99
CA SER A 655 18.59 30.11 -28.35
C SER A 655 18.64 28.61 -28.60
N ASP A 656 19.50 27.86 -27.91
CA ASP A 656 19.61 26.40 -28.03
C ASP A 656 18.34 25.68 -27.56
N PHE A 657 17.57 26.33 -26.70
CA PHE A 657 16.32 25.82 -26.14
C PHE A 657 15.06 26.45 -26.78
N ALA A 658 15.20 27.36 -27.75
CA ALA A 658 14.09 28.10 -28.33
C ALA A 658 13.05 27.15 -28.98
N CYS A 659 13.50 26.15 -29.71
CA CYS A 659 12.62 25.16 -30.33
C CYS A 659 11.89 24.32 -29.26
N ALA A 660 12.60 23.87 -28.24
CA ALA A 660 12.05 23.14 -27.12
C ALA A 660 10.99 23.97 -26.35
N LEU A 661 11.30 25.23 -26.07
CA LEU A 661 10.38 26.15 -25.44
C LEU A 661 9.14 26.41 -26.32
N ALA A 662 9.31 26.59 -27.61
CA ALA A 662 8.18 26.78 -28.55
C ALA A 662 7.25 25.58 -28.59
N SER A 663 7.77 24.35 -28.55
CA SER A 663 6.96 23.13 -28.54
C SER A 663 6.14 22.96 -27.24
N VAL A 664 6.66 23.40 -26.09
CA VAL A 664 6.02 23.27 -24.77
C VAL A 664 5.02 24.38 -24.47
N LEU A 665 5.20 25.58 -25.03
CA LEU A 665 4.36 26.77 -24.75
C LEU A 665 2.86 26.54 -24.94
N PRO A 666 2.38 25.88 -26.01
CA PRO A 666 0.94 25.64 -26.20
C PRO A 666 0.35 24.81 -25.06
N ASN A 667 1.07 23.79 -24.61
CA ASN A 667 0.64 22.93 -23.49
C ASN A 667 0.67 23.69 -22.17
N ALA A 668 1.72 24.46 -21.89
CA ALA A 668 1.81 25.30 -20.69
C ALA A 668 0.69 26.35 -20.63
N ARG A 669 0.32 26.93 -21.78
CA ARG A 669 -0.84 27.84 -21.89
C ARG A 669 -2.16 27.10 -21.69
N ALA A 670 -2.32 25.90 -22.22
CA ALA A 670 -3.49 25.05 -21.95
C ALA A 670 -3.64 24.72 -20.47
N GLN A 671 -2.53 24.41 -19.79
CA GLN A 671 -2.52 24.20 -18.33
C GLN A 671 -2.88 25.49 -17.58
N LEU A 672 -2.38 26.63 -17.97
CA LEU A 672 -2.79 27.94 -17.42
C LEU A 672 -4.31 28.14 -17.55
N LEU A 673 -4.89 27.87 -18.72
CA LEU A 673 -6.32 27.95 -18.96
C LEU A 673 -7.09 26.90 -18.13
N SER A 674 -6.55 25.69 -18.01
CA SER A 674 -7.12 24.60 -17.19
C SER A 674 -7.13 24.95 -15.70
N VAL A 675 -6.05 25.48 -15.16
CA VAL A 675 -5.98 25.97 -13.77
C VAL A 675 -6.94 27.13 -13.56
N SER A 676 -7.07 28.03 -14.52
CA SER A 676 -8.02 29.14 -14.49
C SER A 676 -9.48 28.70 -14.67
N ALA A 677 -9.74 27.69 -15.50
CA ALA A 677 -11.07 27.10 -15.70
C ALA A 677 -11.51 26.20 -14.56
N ALA A 678 -10.57 25.53 -13.90
CA ALA A 678 -10.81 24.74 -12.71
C ALA A 678 -11.45 25.56 -11.59
N ARG A 679 -11.10 26.83 -11.50
CA ARG A 679 -11.77 27.80 -10.61
C ARG A 679 -13.21 28.11 -11.00
N ARG A 680 -13.60 27.86 -12.26
CA ARG A 680 -14.95 28.09 -12.80
C ARG A 680 -15.85 26.86 -12.83
N GLY A 681 -15.45 25.71 -12.25
CA GLY A 681 -16.36 24.63 -11.90
C GLY A 681 -16.66 23.55 -12.96
N THR A 682 -15.81 23.33 -13.97
CA THR A 682 -16.10 22.37 -15.07
C THR A 682 -15.26 21.08 -15.05
N ALA A 683 -14.90 20.57 -13.87
CA ALA A 683 -14.05 19.40 -13.78
C ALA A 683 -14.79 18.05 -13.81
N ALA A 684 -14.04 16.98 -14.13
CA ALA A 684 -14.48 15.59 -14.00
C ALA A 684 -15.01 15.31 -12.58
N ALA A 685 -16.32 15.30 -12.44
CA ALA A 685 -16.98 15.19 -11.15
C ALA A 685 -17.32 13.73 -10.84
N ASP A 686 -17.32 13.38 -9.58
CA ASP A 686 -17.92 12.16 -9.05
C ASP A 686 -19.39 12.05 -9.51
N THR A 687 -19.89 10.83 -9.65
CA THR A 687 -21.23 10.60 -10.22
C THR A 687 -22.32 11.29 -9.40
N GLY A 688 -22.21 11.27 -8.07
CA GLY A 688 -23.16 11.95 -7.17
C GLY A 688 -23.13 13.46 -7.34
N ARG A 689 -21.94 14.06 -7.40
CA ARG A 689 -21.74 15.49 -7.63
C ARG A 689 -22.34 15.94 -8.97
N ARG A 690 -22.11 15.20 -10.07
CA ARG A 690 -22.71 15.52 -11.38
C ARG A 690 -24.24 15.50 -11.35
N ARG A 691 -24.78 14.47 -10.70
CA ARG A 691 -26.24 14.32 -10.55
C ARG A 691 -26.85 15.44 -9.73
N ALA A 692 -26.20 15.83 -8.64
CA ALA A 692 -26.65 16.93 -7.80
C ALA A 692 -26.53 18.27 -8.52
N ALA A 693 -25.39 18.57 -9.15
CA ALA A 693 -25.23 19.80 -9.93
C ALA A 693 -26.24 19.89 -11.07
N ALA A 694 -26.49 18.79 -11.78
CA ALA A 694 -27.52 18.75 -12.83
C ALA A 694 -28.94 18.95 -12.25
N ALA A 695 -29.22 18.44 -11.05
CA ALA A 695 -30.51 18.65 -10.40
C ALA A 695 -30.69 20.11 -9.96
N LEU A 696 -29.65 20.71 -9.35
CA LEU A 696 -29.65 22.10 -8.94
C LEU A 696 -29.74 23.06 -10.15
N LEU A 697 -29.04 22.79 -11.25
CA LEU A 697 -29.14 23.60 -12.48
C LEU A 697 -30.53 23.54 -13.09
N ARG A 698 -31.19 22.37 -13.10
CA ARG A 698 -32.60 22.30 -13.56
C ARG A 698 -33.55 23.04 -12.63
N ALA A 699 -33.29 23.00 -11.30
CA ALA A 699 -34.05 23.78 -10.33
C ALA A 699 -33.84 25.27 -10.51
N ALA A 700 -32.61 25.73 -10.75
CA ALA A 700 -32.30 27.12 -10.99
C ALA A 700 -32.97 27.65 -12.28
N HIS A 701 -33.06 26.82 -13.33
CA HIS A 701 -33.78 27.18 -14.55
C HIS A 701 -35.29 27.40 -14.26
N ARG A 702 -35.94 26.48 -13.54
CA ARG A 702 -37.36 26.64 -13.16
C ARG A 702 -37.60 27.86 -12.29
N ALA A 703 -36.77 28.07 -11.24
CA ALA A 703 -36.85 29.22 -10.38
C ALA A 703 -36.63 30.54 -11.16
N GLY A 704 -35.79 30.53 -12.21
CA GLY A 704 -35.60 31.65 -13.14
C GLY A 704 -36.85 31.94 -13.96
N GLU A 705 -37.56 30.93 -14.45
CA GLU A 705 -38.85 31.09 -15.12
C GLU A 705 -39.91 31.67 -14.18
N GLU A 706 -39.93 31.24 -12.91
CA GLU A 706 -40.87 31.74 -11.89
C GLU A 706 -40.43 33.05 -11.26
N ARG A 707 -39.25 33.57 -11.59
CA ARG A 707 -38.61 34.78 -11.02
C ARG A 707 -38.47 34.74 -9.47
N ASP A 708 -38.24 33.55 -8.92
CA ASP A 708 -38.04 33.36 -7.49
C ASP A 708 -36.57 33.64 -7.11
N GLY A 709 -36.26 34.89 -6.86
CA GLY A 709 -34.93 35.40 -6.53
C GLY A 709 -34.30 34.71 -5.28
N PRO A 710 -35.02 34.57 -4.17
CA PRO A 710 -34.50 33.88 -2.98
C PRO A 710 -34.11 32.42 -3.26
N THR A 711 -34.92 31.67 -3.99
CA THR A 711 -34.60 30.28 -4.35
C THR A 711 -33.40 30.21 -5.31
N ILE A 712 -33.27 31.14 -6.26
CA ILE A 712 -32.12 31.20 -7.16
C ILE A 712 -30.83 31.40 -6.36
N ALA A 713 -30.80 32.37 -5.41
CA ALA A 713 -29.63 32.62 -4.57
C ALA A 713 -29.20 31.38 -3.78
N LEU A 714 -30.18 30.67 -3.18
CA LEU A 714 -29.91 29.44 -2.42
C LEU A 714 -29.35 28.30 -3.30
N LEU A 715 -29.87 28.16 -4.53
CA LEU A 715 -29.40 27.17 -5.51
C LEU A 715 -27.99 27.49 -6.01
N GLU A 716 -27.67 28.77 -6.22
CA GLU A 716 -26.32 29.21 -6.60
C GLU A 716 -25.31 28.96 -5.48
N GLU A 717 -25.70 29.21 -4.22
CA GLU A 717 -24.87 28.89 -3.06
C GLU A 717 -24.61 27.39 -2.94
N ALA A 718 -25.63 26.54 -3.12
CA ALA A 718 -25.48 25.09 -3.13
C ALA A 718 -24.62 24.60 -4.30
N LEU A 719 -24.74 25.20 -5.48
CA LEU A 719 -23.85 24.91 -6.62
C LEU A 719 -22.41 25.33 -6.33
N ALA A 720 -22.21 26.44 -5.63
CA ALA A 720 -20.89 26.90 -5.20
C ALA A 720 -20.25 25.89 -4.24
N ALA A 721 -21.02 25.35 -3.31
CA ALA A 721 -20.57 24.32 -2.37
C ALA A 721 -20.11 23.02 -3.06
N LEU A 722 -20.59 22.74 -4.27
CA LEU A 722 -20.21 21.59 -5.09
C LEU A 722 -19.06 21.86 -6.07
N ARG A 723 -18.46 23.06 -6.07
CA ARG A 723 -17.36 23.40 -7.01
C ARG A 723 -16.11 22.58 -6.79
N ASP A 724 -15.75 22.36 -5.53
CA ASP A 724 -14.56 21.57 -5.18
C ASP A 724 -14.90 20.08 -5.10
N GLY A 725 -13.88 19.24 -5.35
CA GLY A 725 -14.04 17.79 -5.33
C GLY A 725 -14.46 17.26 -3.95
N LEU A 726 -15.44 16.37 -3.95
CA LEU A 726 -15.97 15.76 -2.73
C LEU A 726 -15.07 14.62 -2.28
N THR A 727 -14.93 14.46 -0.96
CA THR A 727 -14.39 13.25 -0.36
C THR A 727 -15.37 12.10 -0.47
N ALA A 728 -14.89 10.86 -0.29
CA ALA A 728 -15.75 9.66 -0.36
C ALA A 728 -16.94 9.71 0.62
N GLY A 729 -16.75 10.30 1.78
CA GLY A 729 -17.83 10.48 2.78
C GLY A 729 -18.87 11.50 2.33
N LEU A 730 -18.42 12.64 1.82
CA LEU A 730 -19.30 13.69 1.32
C LEU A 730 -20.10 13.23 0.10
N ASP A 731 -19.48 12.49 -0.85
CA ASP A 731 -20.17 11.93 -2.01
C ASP A 731 -21.30 10.95 -1.58
N ARG A 732 -21.06 10.15 -0.55
CA ARG A 732 -22.08 9.25 0.04
C ARG A 732 -23.24 10.01 0.71
N ARG A 733 -22.95 11.10 1.41
CA ARG A 733 -23.98 11.98 1.98
C ARG A 733 -24.81 12.62 0.90
N LEU A 734 -24.17 13.13 -0.13
CA LEU A 734 -24.85 13.71 -1.30
C LEU A 734 -25.77 12.71 -1.99
N GLU A 735 -25.32 11.48 -2.20
CA GLU A 735 -26.18 10.43 -2.75
C GLU A 735 -27.40 10.13 -1.84
N ARG A 736 -27.24 10.21 -0.53
CA ARG A 736 -28.33 10.02 0.42
C ARG A 736 -29.38 11.14 0.28
N ILE A 737 -28.92 12.39 0.20
CA ILE A 737 -29.78 13.56 -0.06
C ILE A 737 -30.54 13.39 -1.38
N LEU A 738 -29.86 12.99 -2.47
CA LEU A 738 -30.50 12.75 -3.77
C LEU A 738 -31.55 11.64 -3.73
N ARG A 739 -31.33 10.59 -2.91
CA ARG A 739 -32.30 9.49 -2.74
C ARG A 739 -33.48 9.86 -1.85
N SER A 740 -33.40 10.89 -1.00
CA SER A 740 -34.52 11.35 -0.19
C SER A 740 -35.64 11.98 -1.00
N GLY A 741 -35.39 12.27 -2.30
CA GLY A 741 -36.36 12.89 -3.19
C GLY A 741 -36.51 14.42 -3.02
N ALA A 742 -35.62 15.05 -2.24
CA ALA A 742 -35.58 16.51 -2.10
C ALA A 742 -35.38 17.17 -3.47
N ARG A 743 -36.08 18.29 -3.71
CA ARG A 743 -36.06 19.02 -4.99
C ARG A 743 -35.93 20.51 -4.73
N ASP A 744 -35.47 21.25 -5.70
CA ASP A 744 -35.42 22.70 -5.74
C ASP A 744 -34.79 23.31 -4.46
N ALA A 745 -35.47 24.26 -3.79
CA ALA A 745 -34.97 24.88 -2.56
C ALA A 745 -34.68 23.87 -1.45
N ALA A 746 -35.50 22.82 -1.31
CA ALA A 746 -35.27 21.78 -0.30
C ALA A 746 -33.97 20.97 -0.55
N LEU A 747 -33.65 20.70 -1.82
CA LEU A 747 -32.38 20.05 -2.20
C LEU A 747 -31.19 20.97 -1.89
N ALA A 748 -31.29 22.27 -2.23
CA ALA A 748 -30.24 23.25 -1.93
C ALA A 748 -30.00 23.37 -0.43
N SER A 749 -31.08 23.53 0.35
CA SER A 749 -31.01 23.61 1.82
C SER A 749 -30.40 22.38 2.43
N ALA A 750 -30.76 21.18 1.98
CA ALA A 750 -30.18 19.93 2.46
C ALA A 750 -28.67 19.81 2.15
N ILE A 751 -28.23 20.25 0.97
CA ILE A 751 -26.83 20.28 0.59
C ILE A 751 -26.06 21.29 1.47
N LEU A 752 -26.55 22.50 1.63
CA LEU A 752 -25.92 23.53 2.42
C LEU A 752 -25.86 23.14 3.91
N ALA A 753 -26.93 22.55 4.44
CA ALA A 753 -26.98 22.16 5.86
C ALA A 753 -26.02 21.00 6.19
N GLU A 754 -25.89 20.02 5.31
CA GLU A 754 -25.15 18.78 5.63
C GLU A 754 -23.77 18.69 4.97
N ILE A 755 -23.57 19.25 3.77
CA ILE A 755 -22.32 19.13 3.00
C ILE A 755 -21.44 20.36 3.10
N ALA A 756 -21.96 21.57 2.88
CA ALA A 756 -21.15 22.78 2.82
C ALA A 756 -20.31 23.04 4.08
N PRO A 757 -20.84 22.87 5.32
CA PRO A 757 -20.06 23.10 6.53
C PRO A 757 -18.91 22.12 6.74
N THR A 758 -18.91 20.98 6.03
CA THR A 758 -17.95 19.88 6.20
C THR A 758 -16.95 19.79 5.05
N LEU A 759 -17.06 20.64 4.03
CA LEU A 759 -16.08 20.72 2.96
C LEU A 759 -14.71 21.10 3.54
N PRO A 760 -13.62 20.43 3.08
CA PRO A 760 -12.28 20.86 3.47
C PRO A 760 -12.08 22.31 3.06
N PRO A 761 -11.36 23.12 3.86
CA PRO A 761 -11.09 24.49 3.48
C PRO A 761 -10.44 24.52 2.10
N ALA A 762 -10.95 25.32 1.23
CA ALA A 762 -10.28 25.65 -0.02
C ALA A 762 -8.87 26.13 0.36
N GLY A 763 -7.85 25.66 -0.36
CA GLY A 763 -6.50 26.22 -0.20
C GLY A 763 -6.57 27.75 -0.36
N PRO A 764 -5.62 28.51 0.19
CA PRO A 764 -5.65 29.95 0.08
C PRO A 764 -5.92 30.35 -1.37
N PRO A 765 -6.89 31.25 -1.62
CA PRO A 765 -7.18 31.65 -2.99
C PRO A 765 -5.93 32.29 -3.57
N LEU A 766 -5.44 31.72 -4.65
CA LEU A 766 -4.37 32.35 -5.43
C LEU A 766 -4.99 33.56 -6.13
N GLU A 767 -4.75 34.75 -5.62
CA GLU A 767 -5.35 35.98 -6.16
C GLU A 767 -4.61 36.48 -7.42
N GLY A 768 -5.34 37.03 -8.37
CA GLY A 768 -4.79 37.62 -9.58
C GLY A 768 -4.54 36.60 -10.72
N THR A 769 -4.01 37.12 -11.85
CA THR A 769 -3.67 36.34 -13.03
C THR A 769 -2.22 35.88 -12.95
N PRO A 770 -1.93 34.57 -12.97
CA PRO A 770 -0.57 34.10 -12.95
C PRO A 770 0.16 34.39 -14.27
N ARG A 771 1.47 34.60 -14.18
CA ARG A 771 2.37 34.68 -15.32
C ARG A 771 3.11 33.35 -15.50
N LEU A 772 3.41 33.02 -16.75
CA LEU A 772 4.24 31.87 -17.10
C LEU A 772 5.71 32.27 -17.06
N VAL A 773 6.51 31.58 -16.27
CA VAL A 773 7.95 31.83 -16.15
C VAL A 773 8.77 30.58 -16.46
N LEU A 774 9.93 30.73 -17.09
CA LEU A 774 10.92 29.67 -17.21
C LEU A 774 11.82 29.71 -15.98
N VAL A 775 11.93 28.59 -15.26
CA VAL A 775 12.76 28.46 -14.04
C VAL A 775 14.14 27.90 -14.41
N ALA A 776 14.17 26.78 -15.13
CA ALA A 776 15.40 26.12 -15.52
C ALA A 776 15.22 25.31 -16.81
N ALA A 777 16.31 25.10 -17.54
CA ALA A 777 16.39 24.25 -18.71
C ALA A 777 17.67 23.43 -18.67
N ILE A 778 17.57 22.13 -18.96
CA ILE A 778 18.70 21.18 -18.96
C ILE A 778 18.65 20.40 -20.27
N ALA A 779 19.78 20.31 -20.97
CA ALA A 779 19.97 19.39 -22.08
C ALA A 779 21.21 18.52 -21.82
N LEU A 780 21.07 17.22 -21.98
CA LEU A 780 22.13 16.24 -21.79
C LEU A 780 22.36 15.47 -23.10
N ALA A 781 23.59 15.45 -23.57
CA ALA A 781 24.04 14.67 -24.71
C ALA A 781 24.95 13.53 -24.23
N THR A 782 24.98 12.43 -24.96
CA THR A 782 25.92 11.33 -24.71
C THR A 782 27.13 11.47 -25.64
N ARG A 783 28.34 11.13 -25.17
CA ARG A 783 29.50 10.97 -26.06
C ARG A 783 29.17 9.80 -27.00
N CYS A 784 29.25 10.04 -28.33
CA CYS A 784 29.33 8.93 -29.28
C CYS A 784 30.57 8.12 -28.91
N PRO A 785 30.46 6.79 -28.77
CA PRO A 785 31.67 5.97 -28.74
C PRO A 785 32.42 6.31 -30.05
N SER A 786 33.64 6.83 -29.93
CA SER A 786 34.50 7.08 -31.08
C SER A 786 34.62 5.82 -31.91
N ALA A 787 34.19 5.90 -33.19
CA ALA A 787 34.38 4.86 -34.17
C ALA A 787 35.88 4.47 -34.27
#